data_7230e85c20ea0e713ab3fa127912c5ce
#
_entry.id   7230e85c20ea0e713ab3fa127912c5ce
#
_cell.length_a   1.000
_cell.length_b   1.000
_cell.length_c   1.000
_cell.angle_alpha   90.00
_cell.angle_beta   90.00
_cell.angle_gamma   90.00
#
_symmetry.space_group_name_H-M   'P 1'
#
loop_
_entity.id
_entity.type
_entity.pdbx_description
1 polymer ?
#
loop_
_entity_poly.entity_id
_entity_poly.type
_entity_poly.pdbx_seq_one_letter_code
_entity_poly.pdbx_strand_id
1 'polypeptide(L)'
;MAVKIGIDLGTTNTLVMTEQKGKLKNIKFNGSNNLPSVIFFEGNGDIIVGDKAKQRGALFPNRTIRSAKTYMGDFKHCWEIDGKKINSTMAAELVLKEAKSKVLKKLKLEDDEEVEAVITVPAYFTSNQKDETKKAAKAAGIKVLKIITEPVAAAIAYGLELDAKEKLFIFDLGGGTFDIAVLEADPENDEYRTVALDGDKKLGGDNFDIVLRDIFIEKIKEDTGIDFSTYEKSKIKDEDKYKIIKARLLDLAEYAKISLSETEEITIKEEYLLNINGKDYNFEITITREEFNEACIELRDRIEIIISRCLKENKISVSDIDKVVMVGGSSNLPFVYDLLKDIFQQDPYANLDAGNLVVNGAAIIASRYDGLGNSTIRVEEHISHSLGIEVYEGIKVKYAPILKKGSSYSISGSDIFSTVDDYQESVEINVYEGEDENNLENNEFYGGFELEGIEKEKRGIPQIEVTFSFDKDGILVVTAEDKKTKARKEVKVTKGQKKENSQKMAKTDIALLMDLSGSMWGRRIEEATKAGKKLVDDILDLNSQKLGIIGFASSSAILSSLSNDKKNLEKSILGLKLRMDIGNLGSGTDMSKAIELGIDILRYSGNKKVIILVTDGEDSSHSKPLARKLASEARKLGIEMYAIGVEGANRSYLKELTDSNDRFFMLNNINQLQETFKTIINGLKYR
;
A
#
# COMPACT_ATOMS: atom_id res chain seq x y z
N MET A 1 17.21 32.79 19.07
CA MET A 1 17.64 32.07 17.84
C MET A 1 16.96 30.70 17.87
N ALA A 2 16.35 30.29 16.77
CA ALA A 2 15.73 28.99 16.69
C ALA A 2 16.73 27.85 16.99
N VAL A 3 16.30 26.85 17.74
CA VAL A 3 17.13 25.71 18.06
C VAL A 3 17.02 24.68 16.91
N LYS A 4 18.18 24.30 16.34
CA LYS A 4 18.29 23.33 15.28
C LYS A 4 18.62 21.95 15.83
N ILE A 5 17.83 20.94 15.43
CA ILE A 5 17.99 19.57 15.88
C ILE A 5 17.87 18.58 14.73
N GLY A 6 18.51 17.43 14.87
CA GLY A 6 18.23 16.23 14.09
C GLY A 6 17.28 15.33 14.87
N ILE A 7 16.30 14.76 14.20
CA ILE A 7 15.37 13.78 14.77
C ILE A 7 15.40 12.54 13.91
N ASP A 8 15.72 11.41 14.50
CA ASP A 8 15.44 10.10 13.95
C ASP A 8 14.11 9.61 14.57
N LEU A 9 13.04 9.72 13.79
CA LEU A 9 11.71 9.24 14.21
C LEU A 9 11.56 7.76 13.91
N GLY A 10 12.10 6.90 14.76
CA GLY A 10 12.12 5.46 14.55
C GLY A 10 10.80 4.75 14.90
N THR A 11 10.61 3.54 14.37
CA THR A 11 9.45 2.69 14.66
C THR A 11 9.37 2.31 16.14
N THR A 12 10.50 1.89 16.70
CA THR A 12 10.61 1.44 18.09
C THR A 12 11.11 2.55 19.00
N ASN A 13 12.12 3.28 18.58
CA ASN A 13 12.75 4.35 19.37
C ASN A 13 12.94 5.61 18.51
N THR A 14 12.75 6.76 19.14
CA THR A 14 13.04 8.07 18.56
C THR A 14 14.29 8.66 19.23
N LEU A 15 15.22 9.16 18.42
CA LEU A 15 16.44 9.81 18.89
C LEU A 15 16.43 11.28 18.49
N VAL A 16 17.02 12.11 19.33
CA VAL A 16 17.17 13.55 19.07
C VAL A 16 18.56 14.00 19.38
N MET A 17 19.14 14.77 18.47
CA MET A 17 20.48 15.31 18.60
C MET A 17 20.53 16.79 18.20
N THR A 18 21.43 17.52 18.81
CA THR A 18 21.75 18.91 18.48
C THR A 18 23.24 19.09 18.39
N GLU A 19 23.67 20.03 17.57
CA GLU A 19 25.05 20.49 17.58
C GLU A 19 25.22 21.70 18.51
N GLN A 20 26.17 21.65 19.43
CA GLN A 20 26.51 22.73 20.31
C GLN A 20 28.02 22.97 20.30
N LYS A 21 28.45 24.18 19.88
CA LYS A 21 29.87 24.59 19.82
C LYS A 21 30.73 23.59 18.99
N GLY A 22 30.21 23.15 17.84
CA GLY A 22 30.90 22.22 16.95
C GLY A 22 30.92 20.77 17.43
N LYS A 23 30.10 20.40 18.43
CA LYS A 23 30.00 19.02 18.93
C LYS A 23 28.56 18.53 18.92
N LEU A 24 28.34 17.33 18.40
CA LEU A 24 27.08 16.65 18.47
C LEU A 24 26.77 16.21 19.90
N LYS A 25 25.53 16.42 20.34
CA LYS A 25 25.05 16.07 21.67
C LYS A 25 23.70 15.46 21.63
N ASN A 26 23.57 14.24 22.17
CA ASN A 26 22.30 13.57 22.36
C ASN A 26 21.40 14.30 23.38
N ILE A 27 20.15 14.44 23.06
CA ILE A 27 19.10 14.83 24.00
C ILE A 27 18.67 13.57 24.76
N LYS A 28 18.94 13.54 26.07
CA LYS A 28 18.62 12.37 26.88
C LYS A 28 17.19 12.39 27.41
N PHE A 29 16.55 11.22 27.32
CA PHE A 29 15.21 10.93 27.83
C PHE A 29 15.35 10.03 29.08
N ASN A 30 15.08 10.57 30.27
CA ASN A 30 15.22 9.85 31.54
C ASN A 30 16.58 9.13 31.75
N GLY A 31 17.66 9.67 31.17
CA GLY A 31 19.01 9.09 31.23
C GLY A 31 19.42 8.28 30.02
N SER A 32 18.48 7.79 29.23
CA SER A 32 18.71 7.12 27.94
C SER A 32 18.83 8.12 26.78
N ASN A 33 19.51 7.73 25.70
CA ASN A 33 19.48 8.48 24.44
C ASN A 33 18.19 8.19 23.65
N ASN A 34 17.52 7.08 23.95
CA ASN A 34 16.35 6.60 23.23
C ASN A 34 15.06 7.06 23.92
N LEU A 35 14.12 7.60 23.16
CA LEU A 35 12.73 7.77 23.53
C LEU A 35 11.94 6.63 22.88
N PRO A 36 11.44 5.64 23.63
CA PRO A 36 10.55 4.62 23.05
C PRO A 36 9.36 5.28 22.35
N SER A 37 9.13 4.92 21.08
CA SER A 37 8.01 5.43 20.27
C SER A 37 6.69 4.74 20.67
N VAL A 38 6.42 4.71 21.96
CA VAL A 38 5.28 4.05 22.59
C VAL A 38 4.42 5.10 23.29
N ILE A 39 3.10 5.01 23.11
CA ILE A 39 2.12 5.95 23.63
C ILE A 39 1.10 5.18 24.48
N PHE A 40 0.84 5.64 25.67
CA PHE A 40 -0.16 5.07 26.58
C PHE A 40 -1.20 6.13 26.95
N PHE A 41 -2.47 5.75 26.86
CA PHE A 41 -3.61 6.61 27.19
C PHE A 41 -4.17 6.23 28.56
N GLU A 42 -4.05 7.13 29.54
CA GLU A 42 -4.64 6.94 30.87
C GLU A 42 -6.16 7.12 30.86
N GLY A 43 -6.86 6.45 31.78
CA GLY A 43 -8.32 6.55 31.88
C GLY A 43 -8.86 7.94 32.26
N ASN A 44 -8.00 8.82 32.79
CA ASN A 44 -8.31 10.21 33.14
C ASN A 44 -8.13 11.19 31.95
N GLY A 45 -7.69 10.70 30.79
CA GLY A 45 -7.45 11.50 29.60
C GLY A 45 -6.00 11.94 29.41
N ASP A 46 -5.10 11.67 30.37
CA ASP A 46 -3.67 11.95 30.24
C ASP A 46 -3.01 11.00 29.23
N ILE A 47 -1.96 11.49 28.58
CA ILE A 47 -1.19 10.74 27.58
C ILE A 47 0.27 10.66 28.06
N ILE A 48 0.81 9.46 28.09
CA ILE A 48 2.20 9.19 28.45
C ILE A 48 2.94 8.68 27.21
N VAL A 49 4.16 9.15 27.00
CA VAL A 49 5.04 8.70 25.91
C VAL A 49 6.37 8.20 26.46
N GLY A 50 6.96 7.20 25.83
CA GLY A 50 8.28 6.68 26.15
C GLY A 50 8.28 5.54 27.16
N ASP A 51 9.32 5.45 28.03
CA ASP A 51 9.57 4.30 28.92
C ASP A 51 8.38 3.92 29.80
N LYS A 52 7.72 4.91 30.40
CA LYS A 52 6.56 4.67 31.24
C LYS A 52 5.38 4.12 30.44
N ALA A 53 5.22 4.57 29.20
CA ALA A 53 4.20 4.02 28.30
C ALA A 53 4.52 2.57 27.91
N LYS A 54 5.79 2.25 27.63
CA LYS A 54 6.26 0.89 27.33
C LYS A 54 5.98 -0.06 28.49
N GLN A 55 6.34 0.33 29.72
CA GLN A 55 6.10 -0.47 30.93
C GLN A 55 4.60 -0.75 31.19
N ARG A 56 3.73 0.24 30.97
CA ARG A 56 2.28 0.06 31.13
C ARG A 56 1.65 -0.74 30.00
N GLY A 57 2.25 -0.68 28.80
CA GLY A 57 1.73 -1.32 27.61
C GLY A 57 1.56 -2.83 27.70
N ALA A 58 2.44 -3.50 28.43
CA ALA A 58 2.32 -4.93 28.68
C ALA A 58 1.06 -5.30 29.47
N LEU A 59 0.62 -4.41 30.39
CA LEU A 59 -0.56 -4.63 31.23
C LEU A 59 -1.87 -4.10 30.62
N PHE A 60 -1.76 -3.11 29.73
CA PHE A 60 -2.90 -2.43 29.13
C PHE A 60 -2.73 -2.27 27.61
N PRO A 61 -2.62 -3.37 26.85
CA PRO A 61 -2.35 -3.32 25.41
C PRO A 61 -3.42 -2.57 24.61
N ASN A 62 -4.69 -2.64 25.03
CA ASN A 62 -5.79 -1.93 24.36
C ASN A 62 -5.74 -0.39 24.53
N ARG A 63 -4.88 0.12 25.42
CA ARG A 63 -4.67 1.55 25.68
C ARG A 63 -3.29 2.03 25.22
N THR A 64 -2.57 1.18 24.48
CA THR A 64 -1.17 1.42 24.11
C THR A 64 -1.00 1.34 22.61
N ILE A 65 -0.32 2.33 22.04
CA ILE A 65 0.09 2.34 20.63
C ILE A 65 1.59 2.09 20.58
N ARG A 66 1.98 1.07 19.81
CA ARG A 66 3.37 0.70 19.48
C ARG A 66 3.53 0.64 17.96
N SER A 67 4.75 0.78 17.48
CA SER A 67 5.13 0.64 16.05
C SER A 67 4.24 1.46 15.10
N ALA A 68 3.76 2.64 15.54
CA ALA A 68 2.83 3.46 14.77
C ALA A 68 3.39 3.89 13.40
N LYS A 69 4.71 4.00 13.26
CA LYS A 69 5.40 4.40 12.02
C LYS A 69 5.13 3.41 10.88
N THR A 70 4.93 2.11 11.17
CA THR A 70 4.63 1.09 10.14
C THR A 70 3.30 1.31 9.44
N TYR A 71 2.39 2.06 10.07
CA TYR A 71 1.08 2.45 9.51
C TYR A 71 1.06 3.88 8.97
N MET A 72 2.23 4.54 8.88
CA MET A 72 2.30 5.91 8.35
C MET A 72 1.70 5.95 6.93
N GLY A 73 0.78 6.88 6.70
CA GLY A 73 0.09 7.00 5.41
C GLY A 73 -1.08 6.02 5.19
N ASP A 74 -1.30 5.05 6.07
CA ASP A 74 -2.49 4.19 6.02
C ASP A 74 -3.67 4.85 6.72
N PHE A 75 -4.56 5.47 5.96
CA PHE A 75 -5.75 6.17 6.49
C PHE A 75 -6.88 5.24 6.91
N LYS A 76 -6.80 3.94 6.59
CA LYS A 76 -7.78 2.95 7.01
C LYS A 76 -7.46 2.41 8.40
N HIS A 77 -6.17 2.43 8.77
CA HIS A 77 -5.73 1.97 10.07
C HIS A 77 -5.90 3.06 11.13
N CYS A 78 -6.58 2.75 12.20
CA CYS A 78 -6.66 3.61 13.40
C CYS A 78 -6.84 2.76 14.66
N TRP A 79 -6.30 3.26 15.75
CA TRP A 79 -6.56 2.73 17.10
C TRP A 79 -7.78 3.45 17.67
N GLU A 80 -8.70 2.69 18.23
CA GLU A 80 -9.83 3.25 18.94
C GLU A 80 -9.60 3.13 20.45
N ILE A 81 -9.39 4.26 21.12
CA ILE A 81 -9.09 4.33 22.56
C ILE A 81 -10.03 5.38 23.17
N ASP A 82 -10.82 4.96 24.18
CA ASP A 82 -11.83 5.81 24.84
C ASP A 82 -12.78 6.51 23.85
N GLY A 83 -13.20 5.81 22.79
CA GLY A 83 -14.09 6.32 21.74
C GLY A 83 -13.43 7.34 20.79
N LYS A 84 -12.12 7.56 20.90
CA LYS A 84 -11.34 8.42 19.99
C LYS A 84 -10.58 7.56 19.00
N LYS A 85 -10.62 7.96 17.73
CA LYS A 85 -9.82 7.33 16.67
C LYS A 85 -8.49 8.04 16.55
N ILE A 86 -7.40 7.31 16.75
CA ILE A 86 -6.02 7.81 16.64
C ILE A 86 -5.39 7.15 15.42
N ASN A 87 -4.91 7.94 14.46
CA ASN A 87 -4.14 7.44 13.32
C ASN A 87 -2.64 7.54 13.57
N SER A 88 -1.83 7.00 12.66
CA SER A 88 -0.37 7.00 12.76
C SER A 88 0.24 8.41 12.79
N THR A 89 -0.34 9.37 12.08
CA THR A 89 0.11 10.78 12.07
C THR A 89 -0.08 11.43 13.43
N MET A 90 -1.24 11.21 14.08
CA MET A 90 -1.51 11.68 15.44
C MET A 90 -0.60 11.00 16.47
N ALA A 91 -0.31 9.70 16.29
CA ALA A 91 0.63 8.99 17.16
C ALA A 91 2.05 9.58 17.02
N ALA A 92 2.53 9.83 15.80
CA ALA A 92 3.82 10.45 15.55
C ALA A 92 3.88 11.89 16.13
N GLU A 93 2.80 12.67 16.02
CA GLU A 93 2.69 14.00 16.65
C GLU A 93 2.92 13.93 18.15
N LEU A 94 2.33 12.96 18.86
CA LEU A 94 2.49 12.80 20.31
C LEU A 94 3.94 12.48 20.70
N VAL A 95 4.61 11.59 19.95
CA VAL A 95 6.02 11.29 20.15
C VAL A 95 6.89 12.53 19.91
N LEU A 96 6.63 13.26 18.84
CA LEU A 96 7.37 14.47 18.49
C LEU A 96 7.13 15.62 19.48
N LYS A 97 5.93 15.75 20.06
CA LYS A 97 5.63 16.69 21.16
C LYS A 97 6.46 16.41 22.41
N GLU A 98 6.56 15.13 22.80
CA GLU A 98 7.39 14.73 23.93
C GLU A 98 8.86 15.00 23.64
N ALA A 99 9.34 14.67 22.43
CA ALA A 99 10.70 14.97 21.99
C ALA A 99 11.01 16.48 22.09
N LYS A 100 10.13 17.33 21.54
CA LYS A 100 10.24 18.80 21.62
C LYS A 100 10.30 19.28 23.08
N SER A 101 9.37 18.80 23.92
CA SER A 101 9.34 19.18 25.35
C SER A 101 10.67 18.88 26.06
N LYS A 102 11.27 17.71 25.77
CA LYS A 102 12.58 17.35 26.35
C LYS A 102 13.72 18.22 25.81
N VAL A 103 13.70 18.57 24.52
CA VAL A 103 14.66 19.51 23.93
C VAL A 103 14.64 20.84 24.66
N LEU A 104 13.45 21.46 24.80
CA LEU A 104 13.28 22.76 25.47
C LEU A 104 13.76 22.70 26.92
N LYS A 105 13.36 21.69 27.69
CA LYS A 105 13.81 21.48 29.07
C LYS A 105 15.30 21.27 29.18
N LYS A 106 15.91 20.46 28.32
CA LYS A 106 17.35 20.14 28.37
C LYS A 106 18.22 21.37 28.06
N LEU A 107 17.75 22.18 27.11
CA LEU A 107 18.45 23.36 26.67
C LEU A 107 18.08 24.62 27.51
N LYS A 108 17.16 24.46 28.49
CA LYS A 108 16.67 25.55 29.37
C LYS A 108 16.06 26.71 28.57
N LEU A 109 15.21 26.35 27.62
CA LEU A 109 14.49 27.29 26.76
C LEU A 109 13.03 27.40 27.20
N GLU A 110 12.39 28.49 26.84
CA GLU A 110 10.96 28.70 27.07
C GLU A 110 10.10 27.83 26.13
N ASP A 111 8.85 27.58 26.52
CA ASP A 111 7.95 26.70 25.78
C ASP A 111 7.54 27.23 24.39
N ASP A 112 7.67 28.54 24.15
CA ASP A 112 7.36 29.25 22.90
C ASP A 112 8.57 29.39 21.95
N GLU A 113 9.76 28.93 22.38
CA GLU A 113 10.95 28.96 21.52
C GLU A 113 10.78 28.07 20.28
N GLU A 114 11.22 28.61 19.13
CA GLU A 114 11.12 27.89 17.84
C GLU A 114 12.14 26.77 17.78
N VAL A 115 11.64 25.57 17.50
CA VAL A 115 12.46 24.37 17.25
C VAL A 115 12.40 24.04 15.77
N GLU A 116 13.55 24.09 15.10
CA GLU A 116 13.74 23.70 13.70
C GLU A 116 14.39 22.33 13.62
N ALA A 117 13.89 21.45 12.76
CA ALA A 117 14.40 20.09 12.69
C ALA A 117 14.63 19.59 11.26
N VAL A 118 15.68 18.79 11.10
CA VAL A 118 15.81 17.81 10.04
C VAL A 118 15.32 16.47 10.60
N ILE A 119 14.36 15.84 9.92
CA ILE A 119 13.71 14.59 10.37
C ILE A 119 14.01 13.49 9.37
N THR A 120 14.39 12.31 9.87
CA THR A 120 14.68 11.17 9.02
C THR A 120 13.46 10.29 8.79
N VAL A 121 13.43 9.65 7.64
CA VAL A 121 12.40 8.67 7.23
C VAL A 121 13.07 7.51 6.50
N PRO A 122 12.48 6.31 6.48
CA PRO A 122 12.97 5.21 5.67
C PRO A 122 13.12 5.60 4.19
N ALA A 123 14.11 5.04 3.51
CA ALA A 123 14.35 5.34 2.11
C ALA A 123 13.17 4.92 1.22
N TYR A 124 12.49 3.85 1.60
CA TYR A 124 11.36 3.27 0.88
C TYR A 124 9.99 3.88 1.24
N PHE A 125 10.00 5.00 2.00
CA PHE A 125 8.76 5.75 2.24
C PHE A 125 8.25 6.39 0.96
N THR A 126 6.95 6.20 0.71
CA THR A 126 6.24 6.91 -0.35
C THR A 126 6.18 8.41 -0.07
N SER A 127 5.94 9.18 -1.09
CA SER A 127 5.78 10.65 -0.97
C SER A 127 4.69 11.01 0.06
N ASN A 128 3.61 10.22 0.10
CA ASN A 128 2.56 10.36 1.10
C ASN A 128 3.06 10.15 2.55
N GLN A 129 3.86 9.11 2.80
CA GLN A 129 4.39 8.83 4.12
C GLN A 129 5.34 9.95 4.60
N LYS A 130 6.12 10.53 3.68
CA LYS A 130 6.96 11.72 3.92
C LYS A 130 6.11 12.94 4.30
N ASP A 131 5.00 13.17 3.59
CA ASP A 131 4.08 14.28 3.86
C ASP A 131 3.35 14.14 5.20
N GLU A 132 2.91 12.93 5.56
CA GLU A 132 2.28 12.66 6.86
C GLU A 132 3.29 12.87 8.00
N THR A 133 4.57 12.54 7.81
CA THR A 133 5.64 12.84 8.78
C THR A 133 5.83 14.35 8.95
N LYS A 134 5.82 15.13 7.85
CA LYS A 134 5.86 16.61 7.92
C LYS A 134 4.66 17.18 8.69
N LYS A 135 3.45 16.64 8.43
CA LYS A 135 2.20 17.05 9.12
C LYS A 135 2.28 16.79 10.63
N ALA A 136 2.75 15.60 11.03
CA ALA A 136 2.94 15.23 12.43
C ALA A 136 3.91 16.21 13.14
N ALA A 137 5.03 16.51 12.51
CA ALA A 137 6.02 17.45 13.05
C ALA A 137 5.45 18.86 13.19
N LYS A 138 4.73 19.34 12.18
CA LYS A 138 4.08 20.66 12.23
C LYS A 138 3.02 20.71 13.34
N ALA A 139 2.22 19.67 13.51
CA ALA A 139 1.23 19.57 14.59
C ALA A 139 1.89 19.51 15.98
N ALA A 140 3.10 18.96 16.08
CA ALA A 140 3.92 19.01 17.29
C ALA A 140 4.57 20.38 17.54
N GLY A 141 4.38 21.35 16.64
CA GLY A 141 4.98 22.68 16.73
C GLY A 141 6.47 22.70 16.42
N ILE A 142 6.94 21.78 15.55
CA ILE A 142 8.31 21.72 15.06
C ILE A 142 8.32 22.23 13.62
N LYS A 143 9.22 23.19 13.32
CA LYS A 143 9.44 23.65 11.96
C LYS A 143 10.40 22.70 11.24
N VAL A 144 9.90 22.03 10.21
CA VAL A 144 10.69 21.08 9.43
C VAL A 144 11.56 21.83 8.43
N LEU A 145 12.88 21.74 8.60
CA LEU A 145 13.87 22.26 7.64
C LEU A 145 13.97 21.37 6.42
N LYS A 146 14.06 20.04 6.66
CA LYS A 146 14.13 19.02 5.60
C LYS A 146 13.66 17.66 6.14
N ILE A 147 13.04 16.89 5.28
CA ILE A 147 12.92 15.44 5.44
C ILE A 147 14.05 14.81 4.63
N ILE A 148 14.77 13.87 5.22
CA ILE A 148 15.87 13.15 4.58
C ILE A 148 15.72 11.66 4.83
N THR A 149 16.23 10.83 3.92
CA THR A 149 16.17 9.39 4.13
C THR A 149 17.23 8.92 5.13
N GLU A 150 16.89 7.89 5.93
CA GLU A 150 17.76 7.32 6.95
C GLU A 150 19.14 6.92 6.40
N PRO A 151 19.24 6.21 5.25
CA PRO A 151 20.54 5.85 4.69
C PRO A 151 21.40 7.06 4.27
N VAL A 152 20.76 8.12 3.75
CA VAL A 152 21.50 9.34 3.36
C VAL A 152 22.01 10.05 4.60
N ALA A 153 21.21 10.15 5.66
CA ALA A 153 21.65 10.71 6.92
C ALA A 153 22.83 9.91 7.51
N ALA A 154 22.75 8.59 7.48
CA ALA A 154 23.83 7.70 7.93
C ALA A 154 25.12 7.90 7.11
N ALA A 155 24.99 8.00 5.77
CA ALA A 155 26.14 8.25 4.90
C ALA A 155 26.81 9.61 5.17
N ILE A 156 26.04 10.66 5.49
CA ILE A 156 26.59 11.97 5.84
C ILE A 156 27.32 11.91 7.18
N ALA A 157 26.79 11.20 8.17
CA ALA A 157 27.46 11.01 9.44
C ALA A 157 28.77 10.23 9.28
N TYR A 158 28.74 9.15 8.51
CA TYR A 158 29.91 8.34 8.20
C TYR A 158 30.91 9.09 7.33
N GLY A 159 30.44 9.95 6.44
CA GLY A 159 31.28 10.80 5.57
C GLY A 159 32.27 11.68 6.32
N LEU A 160 32.00 12.02 7.60
CA LEU A 160 32.98 12.73 8.43
C LEU A 160 34.22 11.89 8.78
N GLU A 161 34.17 10.57 8.57
CA GLU A 161 35.28 9.64 8.81
C GLU A 161 36.04 9.31 7.50
N LEU A 162 35.57 9.83 6.35
CA LEU A 162 36.16 9.56 5.03
C LEU A 162 37.20 10.62 4.67
N ASP A 163 38.31 10.16 4.11
CA ASP A 163 39.38 11.02 3.57
C ASP A 163 39.26 11.26 2.06
N ALA A 164 38.41 10.51 1.36
CA ALA A 164 38.23 10.57 -0.08
C ALA A 164 36.80 10.18 -0.50
N LYS A 165 36.51 10.33 -1.79
CA LYS A 165 35.25 9.86 -2.37
C LYS A 165 35.16 8.33 -2.33
N GLU A 166 34.05 7.82 -1.77
CA GLU A 166 33.76 6.38 -1.67
C GLU A 166 32.33 6.06 -2.07
N LYS A 167 32.13 4.82 -2.53
CA LYS A 167 30.80 4.24 -2.78
C LYS A 167 30.41 3.36 -1.60
N LEU A 168 29.38 3.80 -0.89
CA LEU A 168 28.89 3.20 0.35
C LEU A 168 27.67 2.32 0.07
N PHE A 169 27.64 1.13 0.66
CA PHE A 169 26.42 0.34 0.80
C PHE A 169 25.91 0.50 2.22
N ILE A 170 24.80 1.21 2.36
CA ILE A 170 24.12 1.42 3.66
C ILE A 170 23.08 0.33 3.82
N PHE A 171 23.20 -0.43 4.92
CA PHE A 171 22.27 -1.47 5.33
C PHE A 171 21.58 -1.01 6.62
N ASP A 172 20.33 -0.66 6.54
CA ASP A 172 19.54 -0.18 7.68
C ASP A 172 18.41 -1.17 8.00
N LEU A 173 18.61 -1.95 9.08
CA LEU A 173 17.59 -2.84 9.62
C LEU A 173 17.09 -2.26 10.94
N GLY A 174 16.01 -1.51 10.85
CA GLY A 174 15.33 -0.87 11.97
C GLY A 174 14.40 -1.82 12.74
N GLY A 175 13.51 -1.24 13.56
CA GLY A 175 12.50 -2.01 14.29
C GLY A 175 11.37 -2.54 13.41
N GLY A 176 10.94 -1.77 12.40
CA GLY A 176 9.79 -2.13 11.55
C GLY A 176 10.04 -2.06 10.05
N THR A 177 11.19 -1.51 9.62
CA THR A 177 11.57 -1.35 8.21
C THR A 177 12.96 -1.89 7.96
N PHE A 178 13.19 -2.32 6.74
CA PHE A 178 14.48 -2.68 6.19
C PHE A 178 14.75 -1.83 4.95
N ASP A 179 15.81 -1.05 4.98
CA ASP A 179 16.21 -0.17 3.89
C ASP A 179 17.66 -0.42 3.50
N ILE A 180 17.92 -0.44 2.20
CA ILE A 180 19.29 -0.46 1.65
C ILE A 180 19.44 0.65 0.64
N ALA A 181 20.61 1.26 0.64
CA ALA A 181 20.96 2.27 -0.35
C ALA A 181 22.43 2.16 -0.74
N VAL A 182 22.72 2.38 -2.01
CA VAL A 182 24.08 2.62 -2.51
C VAL A 182 24.23 4.11 -2.74
N LEU A 183 25.23 4.71 -2.08
CA LEU A 183 25.51 6.14 -2.20
C LEU A 183 26.96 6.37 -2.66
N GLU A 184 27.14 7.38 -3.48
CA GLU A 184 28.43 8.01 -3.68
C GLU A 184 28.57 9.16 -2.69
N ALA A 185 29.55 9.07 -1.81
CA ALA A 185 29.89 10.08 -0.82
C ALA A 185 31.16 10.81 -1.24
N ASP A 186 31.08 12.14 -1.36
CA ASP A 186 32.19 13.01 -1.67
C ASP A 186 32.30 14.06 -0.53
N PRO A 187 33.02 13.71 0.54
CA PRO A 187 33.11 14.58 1.73
C PRO A 187 33.91 15.86 1.49
N GLU A 188 34.82 15.89 0.51
CA GLU A 188 35.58 17.09 0.16
C GLU A 188 34.68 18.19 -0.41
N ASN A 189 33.64 17.79 -1.16
CA ASN A 189 32.70 18.72 -1.80
C ASN A 189 31.38 18.85 -1.06
N ASP A 190 31.20 18.17 0.09
CA ASP A 190 29.93 18.04 0.83
C ASP A 190 28.80 17.50 -0.08
N GLU A 191 29.11 16.55 -1.00
CA GLU A 191 28.15 16.00 -1.96
C GLU A 191 27.87 14.52 -1.69
N TYR A 192 26.58 14.17 -1.61
CA TYR A 192 26.09 12.82 -1.37
C TYR A 192 25.01 12.49 -2.40
N ARG A 193 25.25 11.46 -3.21
CA ARG A 193 24.33 11.05 -4.28
C ARG A 193 23.86 9.62 -4.09
N THR A 194 22.57 9.42 -4.04
CA THR A 194 21.96 8.07 -4.08
C THR A 194 22.14 7.48 -5.47
N VAL A 195 22.68 6.27 -5.58
CA VAL A 195 22.88 5.53 -6.83
C VAL A 195 21.82 4.46 -6.99
N ALA A 196 21.50 3.77 -5.89
CA ALA A 196 20.47 2.74 -5.85
C ALA A 196 19.80 2.73 -4.48
N LEU A 197 18.55 2.31 -4.45
CA LEU A 197 17.82 2.06 -3.22
C LEU A 197 16.81 0.93 -3.39
N ASP A 198 16.65 0.17 -2.32
CA ASP A 198 15.64 -0.88 -2.22
C ASP A 198 15.28 -1.08 -0.75
N GLY A 199 14.27 -1.88 -0.45
CA GLY A 199 13.88 -2.12 0.92
C GLY A 199 12.56 -2.83 1.07
N ASP A 200 12.14 -2.93 2.32
CA ASP A 200 10.87 -3.53 2.71
C ASP A 200 10.29 -2.81 3.93
N LYS A 201 9.17 -2.13 3.73
CA LYS A 201 8.49 -1.35 4.80
C LYS A 201 7.77 -2.19 5.86
N LYS A 202 7.84 -3.53 5.75
CA LYS A 202 7.23 -4.49 6.68
C LYS A 202 8.23 -5.57 7.13
N LEU A 203 9.52 -5.29 7.06
CA LEU A 203 10.58 -6.16 7.54
C LEU A 203 11.46 -5.38 8.51
N GLY A 204 11.58 -5.86 9.74
CA GLY A 204 12.37 -5.23 10.78
C GLY A 204 12.41 -6.04 12.06
N GLY A 205 12.93 -5.48 13.13
CA GLY A 205 13.07 -6.11 14.44
C GLY A 205 11.80 -6.72 14.99
N ASP A 206 10.65 -6.08 14.74
CA ASP A 206 9.33 -6.58 15.16
C ASP A 206 9.02 -7.97 14.56
N ASN A 207 9.53 -8.30 13.37
CA ASN A 207 9.35 -9.61 12.76
C ASN A 207 10.15 -10.69 13.49
N PHE A 208 11.37 -10.39 13.94
CA PHE A 208 12.21 -11.30 14.72
C PHE A 208 11.63 -11.52 16.13
N ASP A 209 11.03 -10.48 16.72
CA ASP A 209 10.29 -10.62 17.99
C ASP A 209 9.08 -11.54 17.85
N ILE A 210 8.38 -11.48 16.71
CA ILE A 210 7.26 -12.36 16.41
C ILE A 210 7.73 -13.82 16.31
N VAL A 211 8.87 -14.09 15.68
CA VAL A 211 9.45 -15.45 15.60
C VAL A 211 9.72 -16.01 17.00
N LEU A 212 10.39 -15.25 17.86
CA LEU A 212 10.64 -15.68 19.26
C LEU A 212 9.36 -15.86 20.07
N ARG A 213 8.42 -14.92 19.93
CA ARG A 213 7.11 -15.05 20.58
C ARG A 213 6.39 -16.34 20.15
N ASP A 214 6.48 -16.72 18.90
CA ASP A 214 5.79 -17.89 18.39
C ASP A 214 6.49 -19.19 18.87
N ILE A 215 7.81 -19.17 19.07
CA ILE A 215 8.53 -20.23 19.81
C ILE A 215 8.01 -20.33 21.26
N PHE A 216 7.84 -19.20 21.93
CA PHE A 216 7.31 -19.18 23.30
C PHE A 216 5.87 -19.72 23.38
N ILE A 217 5.04 -19.42 22.40
CA ILE A 217 3.67 -19.93 22.28
C ILE A 217 3.65 -21.45 22.11
N GLU A 218 4.55 -22.00 21.27
CA GLU A 218 4.63 -23.46 21.09
C GLU A 218 5.09 -24.15 22.37
N LYS A 219 6.08 -23.58 23.08
CA LYS A 219 6.49 -24.08 24.41
C LYS A 219 5.34 -24.09 25.42
N ILE A 220 4.54 -23.01 25.48
CA ILE A 220 3.36 -22.97 26.36
C ILE A 220 2.36 -24.06 25.98
N LYS A 221 2.16 -24.29 24.70
CA LYS A 221 1.28 -25.35 24.19
C LYS A 221 1.77 -26.74 24.55
N GLU A 222 3.08 -27.00 24.46
CA GLU A 222 3.69 -28.26 24.91
C GLU A 222 3.47 -28.50 26.41
N ASP A 223 3.73 -27.49 27.23
CA ASP A 223 3.63 -27.58 28.70
C ASP A 223 2.21 -27.67 29.21
N THR A 224 1.26 -27.00 28.56
CA THR A 224 -0.09 -26.77 29.10
C THR A 224 -1.22 -27.33 28.25
N GLY A 225 -0.97 -27.66 26.99
CA GLY A 225 -1.96 -28.01 25.98
C GLY A 225 -2.80 -26.82 25.47
N ILE A 226 -2.45 -25.56 25.84
CA ILE A 226 -3.17 -24.36 25.43
C ILE A 226 -2.44 -23.69 24.26
N ASP A 227 -3.12 -23.57 23.12
CA ASP A 227 -2.57 -22.95 21.91
C ASP A 227 -2.91 -21.46 21.87
N PHE A 228 -1.92 -20.60 22.09
CA PHE A 228 -2.04 -19.15 22.03
C PHE A 228 -1.81 -18.57 20.63
N SER A 229 -1.74 -19.37 19.59
CA SER A 229 -1.56 -18.85 18.21
C SER A 229 -2.70 -17.92 17.78
N THR A 230 -3.95 -18.28 18.14
CA THR A 230 -5.14 -17.41 17.97
C THR A 230 -5.98 -17.35 19.26
N TYR A 231 -6.85 -16.33 19.35
CA TYR A 231 -7.76 -16.17 20.48
C TYR A 231 -8.69 -17.39 20.63
N GLU A 232 -9.26 -17.85 19.52
CA GLU A 232 -10.20 -18.98 19.51
C GLU A 232 -9.53 -20.28 19.97
N LYS A 233 -8.30 -20.53 19.55
CA LYS A 233 -7.54 -21.73 19.94
C LYS A 233 -7.12 -21.70 21.41
N SER A 234 -6.88 -20.51 21.97
CA SER A 234 -6.48 -20.34 23.35
C SER A 234 -7.58 -20.77 24.35
N LYS A 235 -8.85 -20.79 23.91
CA LYS A 235 -10.03 -21.06 24.75
C LYS A 235 -10.14 -20.17 25.98
N ILE A 236 -9.42 -19.06 26.02
CA ILE A 236 -9.55 -18.03 27.07
C ILE A 236 -10.85 -17.28 26.82
N LYS A 237 -11.68 -17.16 27.85
CA LYS A 237 -12.98 -16.46 27.75
C LYS A 237 -12.86 -14.94 27.74
N ASP A 238 -11.74 -14.41 28.23
CA ASP A 238 -11.44 -13.00 28.40
C ASP A 238 -10.43 -12.57 27.33
N GLU A 239 -10.90 -11.80 26.34
CA GLU A 239 -10.08 -11.32 25.23
C GLU A 239 -8.98 -10.34 25.70
N ASP A 240 -9.26 -9.52 26.72
CA ASP A 240 -8.27 -8.60 27.25
C ASP A 240 -7.13 -9.38 27.94
N LYS A 241 -7.45 -10.44 28.67
CA LYS A 241 -6.45 -11.33 29.24
C LYS A 241 -5.58 -12.00 28.18
N TYR A 242 -6.19 -12.46 27.08
CA TYR A 242 -5.43 -13.00 25.94
C TYR A 242 -4.46 -11.97 25.37
N LYS A 243 -4.92 -10.73 25.15
CA LYS A 243 -4.09 -9.64 24.63
C LYS A 243 -2.95 -9.26 25.58
N ILE A 244 -3.19 -9.26 26.89
CA ILE A 244 -2.16 -9.01 27.90
C ILE A 244 -1.06 -10.08 27.83
N ILE A 245 -1.44 -11.35 27.75
CA ILE A 245 -0.48 -12.46 27.68
C ILE A 245 0.36 -12.33 26.39
N LYS A 246 -0.27 -12.07 25.25
CA LYS A 246 0.44 -11.85 23.98
C LYS A 246 1.41 -10.67 24.04
N ALA A 247 1.03 -9.58 24.69
CA ALA A 247 1.88 -8.41 24.86
C ALA A 247 3.09 -8.71 25.77
N ARG A 248 2.89 -9.41 26.89
CA ARG A 248 3.97 -9.85 27.77
C ARG A 248 4.95 -10.77 27.05
N LEU A 249 4.45 -11.75 26.27
CA LEU A 249 5.29 -12.65 25.48
C LEU A 249 6.09 -11.89 24.42
N LEU A 250 5.53 -10.85 23.81
CA LEU A 250 6.24 -10.02 22.84
C LEU A 250 7.36 -9.19 23.51
N ASP A 251 7.11 -8.63 24.71
CA ASP A 251 8.16 -7.91 25.44
C ASP A 251 9.31 -8.84 25.86
N LEU A 252 8.99 -10.09 26.26
CA LEU A 252 9.98 -11.10 26.54
C LEU A 252 10.76 -11.53 25.29
N ALA A 253 10.12 -11.60 24.15
CA ALA A 253 10.73 -11.90 22.87
C ALA A 253 11.70 -10.79 22.42
N GLU A 254 11.32 -9.52 22.55
CA GLU A 254 12.20 -8.37 22.30
C GLU A 254 13.45 -8.44 23.22
N TYR A 255 13.24 -8.73 24.49
CA TYR A 255 14.34 -8.89 25.45
C TYR A 255 15.27 -10.05 25.09
N ALA A 256 14.71 -11.22 24.72
CA ALA A 256 15.47 -12.37 24.30
C ALA A 256 16.30 -12.09 23.03
N LYS A 257 15.69 -11.44 22.02
CA LYS A 257 16.37 -11.03 20.78
C LYS A 257 17.59 -10.15 21.06
N ILE A 258 17.42 -9.13 21.91
CA ILE A 258 18.50 -8.21 22.28
C ILE A 258 19.61 -8.97 23.01
N SER A 259 19.22 -9.82 23.98
CA SER A 259 20.21 -10.61 24.76
C SER A 259 20.98 -11.60 23.88
N LEU A 260 20.32 -12.27 22.92
CA LEU A 260 20.96 -13.21 21.98
C LEU A 260 21.90 -12.51 21.00
N SER A 261 21.83 -11.18 20.86
CA SER A 261 22.86 -10.43 20.12
C SER A 261 24.19 -10.37 20.88
N GLU A 262 24.17 -10.48 22.21
CA GLU A 262 25.35 -10.40 23.07
C GLU A 262 25.80 -11.76 23.63
N THR A 263 24.84 -12.70 23.82
CA THR A 263 25.09 -14.02 24.44
C THR A 263 24.73 -15.16 23.49
N GLU A 264 25.32 -16.35 23.72
CA GLU A 264 25.03 -17.55 22.93
C GLU A 264 23.73 -18.22 23.32
N GLU A 265 23.24 -18.01 24.56
CA GLU A 265 21.97 -18.52 25.07
C GLU A 265 21.39 -17.58 26.10
N ILE A 266 20.07 -17.65 26.28
CA ILE A 266 19.32 -16.91 27.28
C ILE A 266 18.22 -17.78 27.88
N THR A 267 18.04 -17.73 29.20
CA THR A 267 16.89 -18.30 29.88
C THR A 267 15.87 -17.21 30.22
N ILE A 268 14.70 -17.33 29.64
CA ILE A 268 13.57 -16.42 29.89
C ILE A 268 12.65 -17.07 30.95
N LYS A 269 12.32 -16.30 31.97
CA LYS A 269 11.40 -16.71 33.05
C LYS A 269 10.32 -15.65 33.24
N GLU A 270 9.07 -16.09 33.34
CA GLU A 270 7.96 -15.22 33.63
C GLU A 270 7.01 -15.89 34.62
N GLU A 271 7.00 -15.40 35.84
CA GLU A 271 6.13 -15.91 36.89
C GLU A 271 4.66 -15.47 36.68
N TYR A 272 3.74 -16.35 37.07
CA TYR A 272 2.30 -16.09 37.02
C TYR A 272 1.81 -15.66 35.61
N LEU A 273 2.39 -16.22 34.55
CA LEU A 273 1.98 -15.89 33.18
C LEU A 273 0.53 -16.27 32.94
N LEU A 274 0.11 -17.44 33.43
CA LEU A 274 -1.21 -18.00 33.24
C LEU A 274 -1.73 -18.57 34.58
N ASN A 275 -3.07 -18.59 34.73
CA ASN A 275 -3.74 -19.42 35.75
C ASN A 275 -4.61 -20.43 35.02
N ILE A 276 -4.30 -21.73 35.21
CA ILE A 276 -4.97 -22.85 34.56
C ILE A 276 -5.70 -23.65 35.66
N ASN A 277 -7.04 -23.62 35.66
CA ASN A 277 -7.87 -24.32 36.64
C ASN A 277 -7.48 -24.06 38.09
N GLY A 278 -7.11 -22.81 38.42
CA GLY A 278 -6.72 -22.40 39.76
C GLY A 278 -5.26 -22.68 40.16
N LYS A 279 -4.46 -23.21 39.22
CA LYS A 279 -3.01 -23.41 39.39
C LYS A 279 -2.23 -22.41 38.50
N ASP A 280 -1.31 -21.70 39.09
CA ASP A 280 -0.46 -20.76 38.38
C ASP A 280 0.58 -21.50 37.53
N TYR A 281 0.76 -21.05 36.28
CA TYR A 281 1.78 -21.51 35.37
C TYR A 281 2.88 -20.44 35.26
N ASN A 282 4.09 -20.86 35.57
CA ASN A 282 5.30 -20.07 35.40
C ASN A 282 5.98 -20.52 34.12
N PHE A 283 6.16 -19.58 33.22
CA PHE A 283 6.83 -19.83 31.94
C PHE A 283 8.33 -19.81 32.12
N GLU A 284 9.01 -20.81 31.59
CA GLU A 284 10.48 -20.87 31.53
C GLU A 284 10.91 -21.54 30.23
N ILE A 285 11.82 -20.90 29.52
CA ILE A 285 12.46 -21.44 28.30
C ILE A 285 13.92 -20.98 28.23
N THR A 286 14.81 -21.88 27.89
CA THR A 286 16.16 -21.54 27.44
C THR A 286 16.19 -21.65 25.93
N ILE A 287 16.71 -20.62 25.27
CA ILE A 287 16.84 -20.56 23.81
C ILE A 287 18.26 -20.16 23.46
N THR A 288 18.84 -20.83 22.47
CA THR A 288 20.17 -20.54 21.96
C THR A 288 20.09 -19.59 20.75
N ARG A 289 21.20 -18.90 20.47
CA ARG A 289 21.36 -18.07 19.27
C ARG A 289 21.19 -18.92 18.00
N GLU A 290 21.68 -20.16 17.99
CA GLU A 290 21.57 -21.06 16.85
C GLU A 290 20.12 -21.42 16.55
N GLU A 291 19.33 -21.84 17.56
CA GLU A 291 17.89 -22.10 17.41
C GLU A 291 17.13 -20.87 16.91
N PHE A 292 17.47 -19.69 17.42
CA PHE A 292 16.86 -18.43 16.95
C PHE A 292 17.23 -18.14 15.50
N ASN A 293 18.51 -18.29 15.10
CA ASN A 293 18.97 -18.07 13.73
C ASN A 293 18.30 -19.04 12.75
N GLU A 294 18.14 -20.32 13.13
CA GLU A 294 17.42 -21.32 12.33
C GLU A 294 15.94 -20.94 12.14
N ALA A 295 15.28 -20.49 13.19
CA ALA A 295 13.89 -20.04 13.13
C ALA A 295 13.71 -18.78 12.26
N CYS A 296 14.76 -17.99 12.08
CA CYS A 296 14.73 -16.74 11.28
C CYS A 296 15.14 -16.92 9.81
N ILE A 297 15.34 -18.16 9.31
CA ILE A 297 15.89 -18.40 7.98
C ILE A 297 15.08 -17.73 6.86
N GLU A 298 13.74 -17.73 6.94
CA GLU A 298 12.86 -17.09 5.94
C GLU A 298 13.05 -15.57 5.91
N LEU A 299 13.29 -14.94 7.07
CA LEU A 299 13.54 -13.49 7.16
C LEU A 299 14.94 -13.16 6.61
N ARG A 300 15.93 -14.02 6.89
CA ARG A 300 17.28 -13.91 6.33
C ARG A 300 17.28 -14.00 4.81
N ASP A 301 16.62 -15.02 4.25
CA ASP A 301 16.51 -15.22 2.80
C ASP A 301 15.83 -14.01 2.14
N ARG A 302 14.82 -13.44 2.78
CA ARG A 302 14.14 -12.23 2.30
C ARG A 302 15.08 -11.02 2.25
N ILE A 303 15.93 -10.84 3.26
CA ILE A 303 16.96 -9.79 3.27
C ILE A 303 17.93 -10.00 2.11
N GLU A 304 18.46 -11.21 1.91
CA GLU A 304 19.40 -11.55 0.85
C GLU A 304 18.82 -11.31 -0.55
N ILE A 305 17.56 -11.69 -0.77
CA ILE A 305 16.86 -11.44 -2.03
C ILE A 305 16.77 -9.93 -2.33
N ILE A 306 16.48 -9.10 -1.34
CA ILE A 306 16.38 -7.65 -1.51
C ILE A 306 17.75 -7.05 -1.85
N ILE A 307 18.81 -7.46 -1.17
CA ILE A 307 20.19 -7.03 -1.48
C ILE A 307 20.55 -7.41 -2.91
N SER A 308 20.37 -8.69 -3.28
CA SER A 308 20.67 -9.22 -4.61
C SER A 308 19.89 -8.50 -5.71
N ARG A 309 18.60 -8.20 -5.47
CA ARG A 309 17.74 -7.45 -6.39
C ARG A 309 18.26 -6.03 -6.59
N CYS A 310 18.55 -5.32 -5.49
CA CYS A 310 19.07 -3.95 -5.54
C CYS A 310 20.34 -3.84 -6.40
N LEU A 311 21.31 -4.70 -6.14
CA LEU A 311 22.57 -4.70 -6.88
C LEU A 311 22.36 -5.04 -8.36
N LYS A 312 21.59 -6.10 -8.64
CA LYS A 312 21.35 -6.59 -10.00
C LYS A 312 20.58 -5.59 -10.87
N GLU A 313 19.47 -5.03 -10.36
CA GLU A 313 18.63 -4.10 -11.11
C GLU A 313 19.38 -2.81 -11.46
N ASN A 314 20.29 -2.36 -10.58
CA ASN A 314 21.10 -1.16 -10.79
C ASN A 314 22.46 -1.45 -11.42
N LYS A 315 22.75 -2.70 -11.81
CA LYS A 315 24.00 -3.14 -12.45
C LYS A 315 25.25 -2.78 -11.62
N ILE A 316 25.15 -2.91 -10.32
CA ILE A 316 26.25 -2.66 -9.37
C ILE A 316 26.90 -3.99 -9.02
N SER A 317 28.20 -4.08 -9.19
CA SER A 317 29.00 -5.23 -8.72
C SER A 317 29.30 -5.05 -7.22
N VAL A 318 29.42 -6.16 -6.50
CA VAL A 318 29.91 -6.16 -5.11
C VAL A 318 31.29 -5.47 -5.01
N SER A 319 32.14 -5.65 -6.03
CA SER A 319 33.47 -5.02 -6.09
C SER A 319 33.42 -3.50 -6.31
N ASP A 320 32.27 -2.92 -6.65
CA ASP A 320 32.11 -1.46 -6.79
C ASP A 320 31.83 -0.79 -5.45
N ILE A 321 31.62 -1.56 -4.39
CA ILE A 321 31.31 -1.08 -3.04
C ILE A 321 32.59 -0.97 -2.22
N ASP A 322 32.96 0.24 -1.85
CA ASP A 322 34.16 0.50 -1.04
C ASP A 322 33.92 0.16 0.44
N LYS A 323 32.73 0.46 0.96
CA LYS A 323 32.36 0.20 2.37
C LYS A 323 30.91 -0.26 2.50
N VAL A 324 30.69 -1.21 3.41
CA VAL A 324 29.37 -1.63 3.89
C VAL A 324 29.15 -1.06 5.28
N VAL A 325 28.14 -0.22 5.46
CA VAL A 325 27.83 0.46 6.72
C VAL A 325 26.53 -0.08 7.30
N MET A 326 26.61 -0.65 8.49
CA MET A 326 25.46 -1.21 9.21
C MET A 326 24.81 -0.13 10.06
N VAL A 327 23.49 0.00 9.93
CA VAL A 327 22.66 0.99 10.60
C VAL A 327 21.40 0.31 11.15
N GLY A 328 20.79 0.92 12.18
CA GLY A 328 19.59 0.38 12.80
C GLY A 328 19.88 -0.66 13.89
N GLY A 329 19.02 -0.69 14.91
CA GLY A 329 19.24 -1.54 16.09
C GLY A 329 19.21 -3.03 15.80
N SER A 330 18.41 -3.47 14.83
CA SER A 330 18.30 -4.87 14.45
C SER A 330 19.46 -5.36 13.57
N SER A 331 20.28 -4.48 13.02
CA SER A 331 21.52 -4.82 12.33
C SER A 331 22.55 -5.44 13.27
N ASN A 332 22.40 -5.29 14.58
CA ASN A 332 23.27 -5.94 15.59
C ASN A 332 23.02 -7.44 15.75
N LEU A 333 22.03 -8.03 15.06
CA LEU A 333 21.86 -9.48 15.04
C LEU A 333 23.08 -10.15 14.39
N PRO A 334 23.76 -11.10 15.06
CA PRO A 334 25.03 -11.65 14.59
C PRO A 334 24.98 -12.21 13.17
N PHE A 335 23.90 -12.92 12.81
CA PHE A 335 23.73 -13.46 11.47
C PHE A 335 23.69 -12.40 10.37
N VAL A 336 23.31 -11.14 10.69
CA VAL A 336 23.30 -10.03 9.73
C VAL A 336 24.72 -9.63 9.37
N TYR A 337 25.59 -9.54 10.37
CA TYR A 337 27.01 -9.27 10.13
C TYR A 337 27.63 -10.35 9.23
N ASP A 338 27.41 -11.62 9.56
CA ASP A 338 27.94 -12.75 8.80
C ASP A 338 27.39 -12.75 7.36
N LEU A 339 26.09 -12.51 7.18
CA LEU A 339 25.45 -12.43 5.86
C LEU A 339 26.11 -11.33 5.00
N LEU A 340 26.30 -10.14 5.55
CA LEU A 340 26.90 -9.03 4.81
C LEU A 340 28.36 -9.30 4.48
N LYS A 341 29.11 -9.88 5.42
CA LYS A 341 30.50 -10.28 5.19
C LYS A 341 30.60 -11.34 4.08
N ASP A 342 29.69 -12.31 4.06
CA ASP A 342 29.65 -13.35 3.03
C ASP A 342 29.29 -12.78 1.65
N ILE A 343 28.33 -11.83 1.58
CA ILE A 343 27.92 -11.21 0.31
C ILE A 343 29.04 -10.30 -0.24
N PHE A 344 29.57 -9.40 0.61
CA PHE A 344 30.49 -8.35 0.16
C PHE A 344 31.97 -8.74 0.24
N GLN A 345 32.31 -9.87 0.83
CA GLN A 345 33.70 -10.37 1.02
C GLN A 345 34.60 -9.33 1.73
N GLN A 346 34.00 -8.50 2.58
CA GLN A 346 34.66 -7.52 3.42
C GLN A 346 33.95 -7.42 4.78
N ASP A 347 34.67 -6.97 5.80
CA ASP A 347 34.08 -6.73 7.11
C ASP A 347 33.17 -5.49 7.06
N PRO A 348 31.87 -5.63 7.39
CA PRO A 348 30.98 -4.48 7.48
C PRO A 348 31.44 -3.54 8.59
N TYR A 349 31.28 -2.24 8.35
CA TYR A 349 31.47 -1.24 9.39
C TYR A 349 30.30 -1.30 10.38
N ALA A 350 30.59 -1.93 11.52
CA ALA A 350 29.67 -2.05 12.64
C ALA A 350 30.21 -1.21 13.80
N ASN A 351 29.78 0.05 13.90
CA ASN A 351 30.09 0.87 15.05
C ASN A 351 29.14 0.54 16.20
N LEU A 352 29.64 0.50 17.44
CA LEU A 352 28.84 0.39 18.67
C LEU A 352 27.72 1.47 18.76
N ASP A 353 27.89 2.58 18.01
CA ASP A 353 26.93 3.68 17.90
C ASP A 353 26.10 3.67 16.59
N ALA A 354 25.96 2.50 15.93
CA ALA A 354 25.19 2.35 14.69
C ALA A 354 23.76 2.95 14.81
N GLY A 355 23.16 2.87 15.99
CA GLY A 355 21.86 3.49 16.30
C GLY A 355 21.87 5.03 16.30
N ASN A 356 23.03 5.68 16.40
CA ASN A 356 23.13 7.14 16.40
C ASN A 356 23.54 7.72 15.03
N LEU A 357 24.02 6.92 14.08
CA LEU A 357 24.50 7.42 12.78
C LEU A 357 23.42 8.25 12.06
N VAL A 358 22.20 7.75 12.03
CA VAL A 358 21.07 8.43 11.38
C VAL A 358 20.80 9.80 12.00
N VAL A 359 20.64 9.85 13.32
CA VAL A 359 20.36 11.10 14.01
C VAL A 359 21.56 12.07 13.98
N ASN A 360 22.80 11.54 13.94
CA ASN A 360 24.02 12.34 13.75
C ASN A 360 23.96 13.07 12.41
N GLY A 361 23.70 12.38 11.32
CA GLY A 361 23.59 12.98 9.99
C GLY A 361 22.49 14.02 9.91
N ALA A 362 21.32 13.72 10.48
CA ALA A 362 20.23 14.68 10.56
C ALA A 362 20.64 15.97 11.33
N ALA A 363 21.35 15.84 12.44
CA ALA A 363 21.82 16.98 13.23
C ALA A 363 22.91 17.77 12.50
N ILE A 364 23.82 17.10 11.79
CA ILE A 364 24.85 17.74 10.95
C ILE A 364 24.18 18.60 9.89
N ILE A 365 23.21 18.05 9.16
CA ILE A 365 22.47 18.82 8.15
C ILE A 365 21.74 20.00 8.80
N ALA A 366 21.03 19.79 9.91
CA ALA A 366 20.28 20.83 10.57
C ALA A 366 21.21 22.00 10.99
N SER A 367 22.41 21.70 11.48
CA SER A 367 23.37 22.72 11.90
C SER A 367 23.93 23.53 10.71
N ARG A 368 24.01 22.92 9.52
CA ARG A 368 24.52 23.50 8.28
C ARG A 368 23.49 24.33 7.49
N TYR A 369 22.23 24.36 7.93
CA TYR A 369 21.24 25.26 7.35
C TYR A 369 21.55 26.71 7.70
N ASP A 370 21.56 27.60 6.69
CA ASP A 370 21.62 29.03 6.88
C ASP A 370 20.28 29.61 7.37
N GLY A 371 20.25 30.88 7.77
CA GLY A 371 18.99 31.54 8.16
C GLY A 371 18.00 31.75 7.02
N LEU A 372 18.39 31.42 5.78
CA LEU A 372 17.56 31.50 4.56
C LEU A 372 16.98 30.13 4.16
N GLY A 373 17.30 29.08 4.90
CA GLY A 373 16.80 27.72 4.67
C GLY A 373 17.61 26.91 3.65
N ASN A 374 18.85 27.29 3.33
CA ASN A 374 19.76 26.53 2.50
C ASN A 374 20.79 25.78 3.35
N SER A 375 21.20 24.60 2.91
CA SER A 375 22.30 23.82 3.51
C SER A 375 23.51 23.83 2.59
N THR A 376 24.72 23.82 3.18
CA THR A 376 25.97 23.63 2.40
C THR A 376 26.12 22.21 1.90
N ILE A 377 25.47 21.21 2.56
CA ILE A 377 25.50 19.82 2.15
C ILE A 377 24.54 19.62 0.99
N ARG A 378 25.08 19.12 -0.12
CA ARG A 378 24.33 18.77 -1.33
C ARG A 378 23.94 17.32 -1.29
N VAL A 379 22.64 17.07 -1.33
CA VAL A 379 22.08 15.73 -1.33
C VAL A 379 21.24 15.55 -2.58
N GLU A 380 21.63 14.59 -3.41
CA GLU A 380 20.83 14.14 -4.53
C GLU A 380 20.12 12.85 -4.16
N GLU A 381 18.85 12.96 -3.87
CA GLU A 381 17.97 11.83 -3.57
C GLU A 381 17.20 11.39 -4.81
N HIS A 382 16.81 10.11 -4.84
CA HIS A 382 16.01 9.52 -5.89
C HIS A 382 14.64 9.09 -5.37
N ILE A 383 13.64 9.05 -6.24
CA ILE A 383 12.31 8.56 -5.88
C ILE A 383 12.36 7.04 -5.61
N SER A 384 11.69 6.63 -4.56
CA SER A 384 11.67 5.23 -4.11
C SER A 384 10.73 4.35 -4.92
N HIS A 385 9.70 4.93 -5.51
CA HIS A 385 8.67 4.25 -6.30
C HIS A 385 8.39 5.04 -7.57
N SER A 386 8.00 4.34 -8.63
CA SER A 386 7.56 4.98 -9.87
C SER A 386 6.31 5.83 -9.61
N LEU A 387 6.24 6.98 -10.26
CA LEU A 387 5.10 7.90 -10.24
C LEU A 387 4.47 7.94 -11.64
N GLY A 388 3.17 7.79 -11.69
CA GLY A 388 2.45 7.73 -12.96
C GLY A 388 0.96 7.99 -12.78
N ILE A 389 0.20 7.70 -13.83
CA ILE A 389 -1.24 7.93 -13.86
C ILE A 389 -2.03 6.66 -14.17
N GLU A 390 -3.29 6.70 -13.81
CA GLU A 390 -4.32 5.77 -14.27
C GLU A 390 -4.58 5.97 -15.76
N VAL A 391 -4.56 4.88 -16.53
CA VAL A 391 -4.86 4.88 -17.95
C VAL A 391 -5.81 3.74 -18.32
N TYR A 392 -6.50 3.87 -19.44
CA TYR A 392 -7.44 2.88 -19.94
C TYR A 392 -6.93 2.23 -21.21
N GLU A 393 -6.79 0.91 -21.19
CA GLU A 393 -6.58 0.09 -22.37
C GLU A 393 -7.87 -0.69 -22.67
N GLY A 394 -8.72 -0.11 -23.50
CA GLY A 394 -10.09 -0.57 -23.67
C GLY A 394 -10.90 -0.39 -22.38
N ILE A 395 -11.34 -1.50 -21.77
CA ILE A 395 -12.04 -1.49 -20.46
C ILE A 395 -11.13 -1.76 -19.29
N LYS A 396 -9.86 -2.12 -19.54
CA LYS A 396 -8.90 -2.41 -18.47
C LYS A 396 -8.30 -1.12 -17.97
N VAL A 397 -8.31 -0.97 -16.66
CA VAL A 397 -7.60 0.09 -15.98
C VAL A 397 -6.17 -0.38 -15.71
N LYS A 398 -5.19 0.42 -16.10
CA LYS A 398 -3.77 0.16 -15.93
C LYS A 398 -3.07 1.35 -15.28
N TYR A 399 -1.87 1.12 -14.82
CA TYR A 399 -0.95 2.13 -14.35
C TYR A 399 0.11 2.43 -15.42
N ALA A 400 0.30 3.70 -15.76
CA ALA A 400 1.33 4.16 -16.68
C ALA A 400 2.36 5.00 -15.93
N PRO A 401 3.57 4.46 -15.66
CA PRO A 401 4.63 5.20 -14.97
C PRO A 401 5.22 6.27 -15.89
N ILE A 402 5.32 7.51 -15.40
CA ILE A 402 5.92 8.66 -16.10
C ILE A 402 7.32 8.96 -15.54
N LEU A 403 7.47 8.95 -14.19
CA LEU A 403 8.78 8.96 -13.54
C LEU A 403 9.04 7.59 -12.93
N LYS A 404 10.11 6.94 -13.34
CA LYS A 404 10.46 5.60 -12.87
C LYS A 404 11.21 5.66 -11.54
N LYS A 405 11.04 4.63 -10.71
CA LYS A 405 11.86 4.37 -9.52
C LYS A 405 13.33 4.59 -9.83
N GLY A 406 14.05 5.26 -8.93
CA GLY A 406 15.46 5.61 -9.13
C GLY A 406 15.70 6.88 -9.96
N SER A 407 14.65 7.59 -10.39
CA SER A 407 14.81 8.92 -10.98
C SER A 407 15.17 9.95 -9.90
N SER A 408 16.10 10.88 -10.23
CA SER A 408 16.42 12.00 -9.33
C SER A 408 15.23 12.95 -9.18
N TYR A 409 15.06 13.54 -8.01
CA TYR A 409 14.06 14.60 -7.77
C TYR A 409 14.29 15.85 -8.65
N SER A 410 15.47 16.01 -9.23
CA SER A 410 15.79 17.13 -10.14
C SER A 410 15.28 16.92 -11.59
N ILE A 411 14.82 15.72 -11.93
CA ILE A 411 14.39 15.38 -13.30
C ILE A 411 12.87 15.57 -13.42
N SER A 412 12.43 16.05 -14.58
CA SER A 412 11.04 16.00 -15.01
C SER A 412 10.84 14.91 -16.06
N GLY A 413 9.69 14.24 -16.00
CA GLY A 413 9.27 13.26 -17.00
C GLY A 413 7.93 13.66 -17.59
N SER A 414 7.70 13.36 -18.88
CA SER A 414 6.41 13.58 -19.52
C SER A 414 6.06 12.45 -20.48
N ASP A 415 4.75 12.23 -20.66
CA ASP A 415 4.21 11.33 -21.67
C ASP A 415 2.92 11.89 -22.24
N ILE A 416 2.51 11.39 -23.43
CA ILE A 416 1.33 11.86 -24.15
C ILE A 416 0.24 10.81 -24.08
N PHE A 417 -0.92 11.23 -23.58
CA PHE A 417 -2.14 10.45 -23.44
C PHE A 417 -3.25 10.99 -24.34
N SER A 418 -4.37 10.28 -24.36
CA SER A 418 -5.53 10.68 -25.16
C SER A 418 -6.84 10.40 -24.44
N THR A 419 -7.95 10.85 -25.04
CA THR A 419 -9.31 10.61 -24.53
C THR A 419 -9.75 9.17 -24.76
N VAL A 420 -10.63 8.68 -23.89
CA VAL A 420 -11.20 7.33 -23.93
C VAL A 420 -12.60 7.29 -24.55
N ASP A 421 -13.30 8.42 -24.56
CA ASP A 421 -14.62 8.57 -25.16
C ASP A 421 -14.62 9.59 -26.30
N ASP A 422 -15.55 9.44 -27.26
CA ASP A 422 -15.74 10.38 -28.36
C ASP A 422 -16.27 11.72 -27.84
N TYR A 423 -15.68 12.81 -28.30
CA TYR A 423 -16.08 14.19 -27.97
C TYR A 423 -16.02 14.54 -26.48
N GLN A 424 -15.11 13.90 -25.74
CA GLN A 424 -14.87 14.17 -24.33
C GLN A 424 -14.38 15.60 -24.13
N GLU A 425 -14.92 16.31 -23.12
CA GLU A 425 -14.64 17.75 -22.88
C GLU A 425 -13.63 17.98 -21.76
N SER A 426 -13.38 16.96 -20.92
CA SER A 426 -12.42 16.99 -19.82
C SER A 426 -11.79 15.62 -19.62
N VAL A 427 -10.63 15.58 -18.93
CA VAL A 427 -9.98 14.36 -18.51
C VAL A 427 -9.57 14.44 -17.04
N GLU A 428 -9.81 13.37 -16.29
CA GLU A 428 -9.25 13.22 -14.95
C GLU A 428 -7.82 12.68 -15.03
N ILE A 429 -6.92 13.33 -14.30
CA ILE A 429 -5.54 12.90 -14.13
C ILE A 429 -5.42 12.36 -12.69
N ASN A 430 -5.52 11.05 -12.55
CA ASN A 430 -5.38 10.34 -11.29
C ASN A 430 -3.95 9.83 -11.13
N VAL A 431 -3.25 10.36 -10.13
CA VAL A 431 -1.83 10.09 -9.86
C VAL A 431 -1.68 8.94 -8.89
N TYR A 432 -0.82 8.01 -9.22
CA TYR A 432 -0.49 6.84 -8.39
C TYR A 432 1.02 6.71 -8.21
N GLU A 433 1.41 6.04 -7.12
CA GLU A 433 2.79 5.70 -6.78
C GLU A 433 2.90 4.18 -6.61
N GLY A 434 3.80 3.51 -7.33
CA GLY A 434 3.99 2.04 -7.28
C GLY A 434 4.60 1.46 -8.54
N GLU A 435 4.62 0.10 -8.64
CA GLU A 435 5.34 -0.61 -9.70
C GLU A 435 4.44 -1.56 -10.54
N ASP A 436 3.17 -1.75 -10.16
CA ASP A 436 2.30 -2.72 -10.84
C ASP A 436 1.54 -2.07 -12.00
N GLU A 437 2.08 -2.19 -13.22
CA GLU A 437 1.47 -1.66 -14.42
C GLU A 437 0.14 -2.34 -14.80
N ASN A 438 -0.09 -3.57 -14.34
CA ASN A 438 -1.24 -4.38 -14.73
C ASN A 438 -2.40 -4.34 -13.74
N ASN A 439 -2.13 -4.03 -12.48
CA ASN A 439 -3.14 -3.95 -11.43
C ASN A 439 -3.02 -2.64 -10.66
N LEU A 440 -3.86 -1.67 -11.02
CA LEU A 440 -3.85 -0.35 -10.40
C LEU A 440 -4.07 -0.39 -8.88
N GLU A 441 -4.85 -1.36 -8.38
CA GLU A 441 -5.16 -1.49 -6.94
C GLU A 441 -3.93 -1.81 -6.07
N ASN A 442 -2.86 -2.33 -6.67
CA ASN A 442 -1.58 -2.59 -6.00
C ASN A 442 -0.68 -1.34 -5.88
N ASN A 443 -1.07 -0.23 -6.52
CA ASN A 443 -0.37 1.04 -6.43
C ASN A 443 -1.10 1.98 -5.47
N GLU A 444 -0.36 2.87 -4.85
CA GLU A 444 -0.92 3.83 -3.89
C GLU A 444 -1.47 5.06 -4.62
N PHE A 445 -2.76 5.37 -4.44
CA PHE A 445 -3.35 6.59 -4.96
C PHE A 445 -2.76 7.81 -4.24
N TYR A 446 -2.21 8.75 -5.01
CA TYR A 446 -1.53 9.92 -4.48
C TYR A 446 -2.41 11.18 -4.51
N GLY A 447 -3.23 11.35 -5.55
CA GLY A 447 -4.11 12.49 -5.73
C GLY A 447 -4.59 12.60 -7.16
N GLY A 448 -5.42 13.60 -7.48
CA GLY A 448 -5.90 13.78 -8.83
C GLY A 448 -6.53 15.15 -9.05
N PHE A 449 -6.70 15.50 -10.32
CA PHE A 449 -7.37 16.71 -10.76
C PHE A 449 -7.98 16.51 -12.16
N GLU A 450 -8.89 17.39 -12.52
CA GLU A 450 -9.53 17.39 -13.83
C GLU A 450 -8.94 18.50 -14.71
N LEU A 451 -8.59 18.17 -15.95
CA LEU A 451 -8.27 19.14 -17.03
C LEU A 451 -9.50 19.32 -17.89
N GLU A 452 -10.04 20.52 -17.94
CA GLU A 452 -11.18 20.93 -18.79
C GLU A 452 -10.72 21.68 -20.03
N GLY A 453 -11.60 21.79 -21.04
CA GLY A 453 -11.34 22.57 -22.25
C GLY A 453 -10.42 21.86 -23.27
N ILE A 454 -10.39 20.54 -23.23
CA ILE A 454 -9.67 19.74 -24.22
C ILE A 454 -10.38 19.75 -25.57
N GLU A 455 -9.67 19.35 -26.61
CA GLU A 455 -10.20 19.26 -27.96
C GLU A 455 -11.35 18.26 -28.06
N LYS A 456 -12.50 18.72 -28.59
CA LYS A 456 -13.68 17.87 -28.84
C LYS A 456 -13.52 17.09 -30.15
N GLU A 457 -12.86 15.96 -30.07
CA GLU A 457 -12.62 15.05 -31.19
C GLU A 457 -12.99 13.62 -30.85
N LYS A 458 -12.85 12.70 -31.81
CA LYS A 458 -13.00 11.28 -31.56
C LYS A 458 -11.94 10.79 -30.57
N ARG A 459 -12.30 9.80 -29.77
CA ARG A 459 -11.38 9.14 -28.83
C ARG A 459 -10.05 8.76 -29.50
N GLY A 460 -8.96 8.94 -28.78
CA GLY A 460 -7.62 8.66 -29.27
C GLY A 460 -6.98 9.73 -30.16
N ILE A 461 -7.71 10.82 -30.53
CA ILE A 461 -7.19 11.92 -31.34
C ILE A 461 -6.56 13.04 -30.48
N PRO A 462 -7.23 13.55 -29.40
CA PRO A 462 -6.62 14.57 -28.57
C PRO A 462 -5.28 14.14 -27.98
N GLN A 463 -4.31 15.05 -27.92
CA GLN A 463 -2.99 14.81 -27.38
C GLN A 463 -2.82 15.59 -26.08
N ILE A 464 -2.85 14.88 -24.97
CA ILE A 464 -2.75 15.46 -23.63
C ILE A 464 -1.40 15.07 -23.06
N GLU A 465 -0.48 16.04 -22.97
CA GLU A 465 0.81 15.84 -22.34
C GLU A 465 0.67 15.97 -20.83
N VAL A 466 1.09 14.94 -20.11
CA VAL A 466 1.15 14.94 -18.64
C VAL A 466 2.62 14.95 -18.24
N THR A 467 3.02 15.97 -17.48
CA THR A 467 4.39 16.18 -17.03
C THR A 467 4.44 16.10 -15.51
N PHE A 468 5.39 15.34 -15.00
CA PHE A 468 5.71 15.22 -13.57
C PHE A 468 7.03 15.90 -13.28
N SER A 469 7.08 16.69 -12.23
CA SER A 469 8.29 17.35 -11.73
C SER A 469 8.18 17.55 -10.22
N PHE A 470 9.27 17.92 -9.57
CA PHE A 470 9.25 18.27 -8.15
C PHE A 470 9.63 19.74 -7.96
N ASP A 471 8.98 20.40 -7.03
CA ASP A 471 9.39 21.73 -6.64
C ASP A 471 10.62 21.70 -5.69
N LYS A 472 11.14 22.88 -5.34
CA LYS A 472 12.30 23.02 -4.44
C LYS A 472 12.11 22.38 -3.05
N ASP A 473 10.87 22.16 -2.65
CA ASP A 473 10.52 21.58 -1.35
C ASP A 473 10.28 20.05 -1.48
N GLY A 474 10.53 19.47 -2.67
CA GLY A 474 10.34 18.05 -2.99
C GLY A 474 8.86 17.64 -3.12
N ILE A 475 7.98 18.62 -3.39
CA ILE A 475 6.55 18.37 -3.59
C ILE A 475 6.32 18.05 -5.07
N LEU A 476 5.56 16.98 -5.34
CA LEU A 476 5.20 16.60 -6.70
C LEU A 476 4.32 17.65 -7.36
N VAL A 477 4.74 18.14 -8.51
CA VAL A 477 4.00 19.05 -9.39
C VAL A 477 3.61 18.29 -10.64
N VAL A 478 2.32 18.21 -10.90
CA VAL A 478 1.78 17.56 -12.11
C VAL A 478 1.13 18.61 -12.99
N THR A 479 1.57 18.66 -14.25
CA THR A 479 0.99 19.52 -15.28
C THR A 479 0.33 18.65 -16.35
N ALA A 480 -0.90 19.00 -16.74
CA ALA A 480 -1.55 18.44 -17.92
C ALA A 480 -1.84 19.55 -18.92
N GLU A 481 -1.51 19.31 -20.21
CA GLU A 481 -1.71 20.28 -21.29
C GLU A 481 -2.26 19.58 -22.54
N ASP A 482 -3.40 20.06 -23.06
CA ASP A 482 -3.85 19.70 -24.41
C ASP A 482 -2.98 20.42 -25.46
N LYS A 483 -2.32 19.66 -26.32
CA LYS A 483 -1.37 20.20 -27.30
C LYS A 483 -2.01 21.11 -28.33
N LYS A 484 -3.29 20.97 -28.63
CA LYS A 484 -4.01 21.74 -29.66
C LYS A 484 -4.72 22.96 -29.05
N THR A 485 -5.54 22.79 -28.03
CA THR A 485 -6.30 23.89 -27.41
C THR A 485 -5.44 24.76 -26.50
N LYS A 486 -4.28 24.24 -26.05
CA LYS A 486 -3.42 24.84 -25.03
C LYS A 486 -4.08 24.97 -23.65
N ALA A 487 -5.23 24.30 -23.44
CA ALA A 487 -5.80 24.16 -22.12
C ALA A 487 -4.75 23.48 -21.22
N ARG A 488 -4.41 24.14 -20.10
CA ARG A 488 -3.35 23.70 -19.19
C ARG A 488 -3.80 23.83 -17.75
N LYS A 489 -3.47 22.83 -16.96
CA LYS A 489 -3.62 22.86 -15.52
C LYS A 489 -2.38 22.31 -14.84
N GLU A 490 -1.91 23.03 -13.83
CA GLU A 490 -0.77 22.65 -13.00
C GLU A 490 -1.25 22.52 -11.56
N VAL A 491 -0.93 21.43 -10.91
CA VAL A 491 -1.36 21.13 -9.56
C VAL A 491 -0.18 20.61 -8.75
N LYS A 492 0.06 21.20 -7.58
CA LYS A 492 0.89 20.58 -6.55
C LYS A 492 0.07 19.44 -5.96
N VAL A 493 0.46 18.22 -6.27
CA VAL A 493 -0.27 17.05 -5.82
C VAL A 493 0.25 16.73 -4.42
N THR A 494 -0.55 17.04 -3.43
CA THR A 494 -0.40 16.55 -2.07
C THR A 494 -1.55 15.59 -1.83
N LYS A 495 -1.36 14.52 -1.07
CA LYS A 495 -2.43 13.56 -0.81
C LYS A 495 -3.64 14.28 -0.23
N GLY A 496 -4.58 14.55 -1.10
CA GLY A 496 -5.94 14.88 -0.75
C GLY A 496 -6.70 13.56 -0.66
N GLN A 497 -7.68 13.48 0.24
CA GLN A 497 -8.76 12.53 0.06
C GLN A 497 -9.04 12.49 -1.45
N LYS A 498 -9.11 11.26 -2.04
CA LYS A 498 -9.97 11.12 -3.20
C LYS A 498 -11.10 12.07 -2.83
N LYS A 499 -11.32 13.19 -3.54
CA LYS A 499 -12.67 13.73 -3.50
C LYS A 499 -13.47 12.46 -3.64
N GLU A 500 -14.20 12.05 -2.57
CA GLU A 500 -15.28 11.12 -2.80
C GLU A 500 -15.89 11.76 -4.00
N ASN A 501 -15.53 11.21 -5.14
CA ASN A 501 -16.10 11.72 -6.36
C ASN A 501 -17.56 11.61 -6.04
N SER A 502 -18.14 12.75 -5.79
CA SER A 502 -19.44 13.04 -6.30
C SER A 502 -19.34 13.11 -7.85
N GLN A 503 -18.50 12.31 -8.50
CA GLN A 503 -18.95 11.64 -9.67
C GLN A 503 -20.19 10.93 -9.14
N LYS A 504 -21.34 11.50 -9.37
CA LYS A 504 -22.55 10.72 -9.52
C LYS A 504 -22.11 9.59 -10.43
N MET A 505 -21.78 8.43 -9.82
CA MET A 505 -21.47 7.20 -10.58
C MET A 505 -22.60 7.13 -11.58
N ALA A 506 -22.27 7.23 -12.88
CA ALA A 506 -23.31 7.36 -13.89
C ALA A 506 -24.21 6.16 -13.64
N LYS A 507 -25.41 6.45 -13.16
CA LYS A 507 -26.35 5.40 -12.78
C LYS A 507 -26.46 4.50 -13.98
N THR A 508 -26.10 3.23 -13.83
CA THR A 508 -26.02 2.28 -14.93
C THR A 508 -27.10 1.23 -14.76
N ASP A 509 -27.90 1.03 -15.80
CA ASP A 509 -28.88 -0.04 -15.87
C ASP A 509 -28.36 -1.14 -16.80
N ILE A 510 -28.29 -2.35 -16.29
CA ILE A 510 -27.65 -3.51 -16.93
C ILE A 510 -28.71 -4.57 -17.23
N ALA A 511 -28.75 -5.06 -18.47
CA ALA A 511 -29.49 -6.25 -18.84
C ALA A 511 -28.51 -7.44 -19.04
N LEU A 512 -28.55 -8.40 -18.13
CA LEU A 512 -27.76 -9.64 -18.21
C LEU A 512 -28.57 -10.71 -18.95
N LEU A 513 -28.09 -11.12 -20.14
CA LEU A 513 -28.68 -12.15 -20.98
C LEU A 513 -27.89 -13.44 -20.82
N MET A 514 -28.50 -14.46 -20.24
CA MET A 514 -27.86 -15.73 -19.92
C MET A 514 -28.39 -16.84 -20.82
N ASP A 515 -27.49 -17.50 -21.54
CA ASP A 515 -27.83 -18.70 -22.36
C ASP A 515 -28.20 -19.86 -21.45
N LEU A 516 -29.37 -20.44 -21.72
CA LEU A 516 -29.95 -21.62 -21.06
C LEU A 516 -30.22 -22.76 -22.08
N SER A 517 -29.54 -22.73 -23.22
CA SER A 517 -29.59 -23.77 -24.24
C SER A 517 -29.02 -25.12 -23.76
N GLY A 518 -29.24 -26.19 -24.50
CA GLY A 518 -28.79 -27.52 -24.10
C GLY A 518 -27.29 -27.68 -23.92
N SER A 519 -26.47 -26.86 -24.58
CA SER A 519 -25.01 -26.84 -24.43
C SER A 519 -24.52 -26.31 -23.05
N MET A 520 -25.34 -25.50 -22.40
CA MET A 520 -25.07 -24.98 -21.06
C MET A 520 -25.36 -25.99 -19.92
N TRP A 521 -25.91 -27.15 -20.21
CA TRP A 521 -26.29 -28.16 -19.21
C TRP A 521 -25.10 -28.61 -18.32
N GLY A 522 -25.40 -28.96 -17.08
CA GLY A 522 -24.44 -29.50 -16.12
C GLY A 522 -23.54 -28.42 -15.49
N ARG A 523 -22.23 -28.62 -15.51
CA ARG A 523 -21.25 -27.74 -14.83
C ARG A 523 -21.30 -26.30 -15.32
N ARG A 524 -21.59 -26.05 -16.61
CA ARG A 524 -21.58 -24.70 -17.17
C ARG A 524 -22.64 -23.80 -16.53
N ILE A 525 -23.89 -24.27 -16.42
CA ILE A 525 -24.96 -23.50 -15.78
C ILE A 525 -24.71 -23.30 -14.26
N GLU A 526 -24.09 -24.27 -13.61
CA GLU A 526 -23.74 -24.16 -12.19
C GLU A 526 -22.72 -23.05 -11.95
N GLU A 527 -21.66 -23.04 -12.76
CA GLU A 527 -20.62 -22.00 -12.66
C GLU A 527 -21.15 -20.61 -13.11
N ALA A 528 -21.99 -20.57 -14.15
CA ALA A 528 -22.66 -19.33 -14.57
C ALA A 528 -23.57 -18.78 -13.47
N THR A 529 -24.32 -19.64 -12.77
CA THR A 529 -25.16 -19.27 -11.62
C THR A 529 -24.32 -18.75 -10.47
N LYS A 530 -23.19 -19.40 -10.15
CA LYS A 530 -22.25 -18.92 -9.12
C LYS A 530 -21.65 -17.55 -9.47
N ALA A 531 -21.22 -17.38 -10.73
CA ALA A 531 -20.68 -16.09 -11.20
C ALA A 531 -21.74 -14.99 -11.17
N GLY A 532 -22.98 -15.28 -11.58
CA GLY A 532 -24.10 -14.35 -11.48
C GLY A 532 -24.44 -13.97 -10.04
N LYS A 533 -24.39 -14.92 -9.10
CA LYS A 533 -24.55 -14.64 -7.67
C LYS A 533 -23.44 -13.70 -7.16
N LYS A 534 -22.20 -13.98 -7.49
CA LYS A 534 -21.05 -13.12 -7.14
C LYS A 534 -21.17 -11.72 -7.76
N LEU A 535 -21.71 -11.62 -8.97
CA LEU A 535 -22.00 -10.33 -9.60
C LEU A 535 -22.94 -9.50 -8.72
N VAL A 536 -23.99 -10.08 -8.19
CA VAL A 536 -24.97 -9.41 -7.33
C VAL A 536 -24.43 -9.14 -5.93
N ASP A 537 -23.66 -10.08 -5.36
CA ASP A 537 -23.19 -10.00 -3.97
C ASP A 537 -22.02 -9.03 -3.77
N ASP A 538 -21.05 -9.08 -4.67
CA ASP A 538 -19.72 -8.51 -4.43
C ASP A 538 -19.26 -7.50 -5.51
N ILE A 539 -19.87 -7.51 -6.72
CA ILE A 539 -19.36 -6.76 -7.87
C ILE A 539 -20.20 -5.53 -8.16
N LEU A 540 -21.55 -5.66 -8.14
CA LEU A 540 -22.46 -4.56 -8.40
C LEU A 540 -22.59 -3.62 -7.20
N ASP A 541 -22.60 -2.31 -7.47
CA ASP A 541 -23.06 -1.32 -6.51
C ASP A 541 -24.55 -1.04 -6.74
N LEU A 542 -25.40 -1.72 -6.00
CA LEU A 542 -26.85 -1.62 -6.13
C LEU A 542 -27.44 -0.25 -5.71
N ASN A 543 -26.62 0.67 -5.18
CA ASN A 543 -27.04 2.06 -4.94
C ASN A 543 -27.01 2.90 -6.23
N SER A 544 -26.10 2.56 -7.15
CA SER A 544 -25.90 3.28 -8.42
C SER A 544 -26.26 2.44 -9.65
N GLN A 545 -26.46 1.14 -9.51
CA GLN A 545 -26.68 0.18 -10.61
C GLN A 545 -27.96 -0.62 -10.41
N LYS A 546 -28.72 -0.84 -11.50
CA LYS A 546 -29.83 -1.79 -11.53
C LYS A 546 -29.52 -2.91 -12.49
N LEU A 547 -29.96 -4.12 -12.16
CA LEU A 547 -29.78 -5.32 -12.96
C LEU A 547 -31.12 -5.88 -13.39
N GLY A 548 -31.28 -6.13 -14.68
CA GLY A 548 -32.33 -6.99 -15.23
C GLY A 548 -31.73 -8.32 -15.67
N ILE A 549 -32.45 -9.41 -15.52
CA ILE A 549 -31.97 -10.77 -15.84
C ILE A 549 -32.92 -11.40 -16.85
N ILE A 550 -32.36 -11.87 -17.96
CA ILE A 550 -33.06 -12.51 -19.05
C ILE A 550 -32.41 -13.87 -19.29
N GLY A 551 -33.20 -14.96 -19.24
CA GLY A 551 -32.77 -16.27 -19.67
C GLY A 551 -33.27 -16.55 -21.09
N PHE A 552 -32.42 -17.17 -21.91
CA PHE A 552 -32.80 -17.51 -23.29
C PHE A 552 -32.29 -18.87 -23.75
N ALA A 553 -33.03 -19.47 -24.65
CA ALA A 553 -32.69 -20.67 -25.40
C ALA A 553 -33.36 -20.56 -26.79
N SER A 554 -34.25 -21.47 -27.19
CA SER A 554 -35.12 -21.32 -28.40
C SER A 554 -36.17 -20.20 -28.22
N SER A 555 -36.48 -19.83 -27.00
CA SER A 555 -37.29 -18.65 -26.59
C SER A 555 -36.59 -17.91 -25.46
N SER A 556 -37.16 -16.77 -25.07
CA SER A 556 -36.54 -15.91 -24.03
C SER A 556 -37.59 -15.49 -22.98
N ALA A 557 -37.14 -15.28 -21.74
CA ALA A 557 -37.99 -14.80 -20.66
C ALA A 557 -37.25 -13.81 -19.73
N ILE A 558 -37.94 -12.77 -19.29
CA ILE A 558 -37.47 -11.87 -18.24
C ILE A 558 -37.63 -12.61 -16.90
N LEU A 559 -36.54 -12.83 -16.19
CA LEU A 559 -36.48 -13.42 -14.86
C LEU A 559 -36.52 -12.39 -13.78
N SER A 560 -35.91 -11.23 -14.04
CA SER A 560 -36.02 -10.02 -13.26
C SER A 560 -36.03 -8.81 -14.18
N SER A 561 -37.02 -7.92 -14.02
CA SER A 561 -36.95 -6.56 -14.57
C SER A 561 -35.83 -5.79 -13.87
N LEU A 562 -35.49 -4.59 -14.37
CA LEU A 562 -34.48 -3.74 -13.75
C LEU A 562 -34.76 -3.52 -12.25
N SER A 563 -33.89 -4.04 -11.41
CA SER A 563 -34.03 -4.02 -9.96
C SER A 563 -32.67 -3.75 -9.29
N ASN A 564 -32.71 -3.15 -8.12
CA ASN A 564 -31.59 -3.05 -7.17
C ASN A 564 -31.91 -3.80 -5.86
N ASP A 565 -32.99 -4.57 -5.82
CA ASP A 565 -33.31 -5.45 -4.70
C ASP A 565 -32.46 -6.72 -4.78
N LYS A 566 -31.43 -6.78 -3.93
CA LYS A 566 -30.46 -7.89 -3.86
C LYS A 566 -31.16 -9.25 -3.73
N LYS A 567 -32.13 -9.38 -2.82
CA LYS A 567 -32.82 -10.66 -2.57
C LYS A 567 -33.61 -11.16 -3.80
N ASN A 568 -34.25 -10.23 -4.50
CA ASN A 568 -34.98 -10.56 -5.72
C ASN A 568 -34.03 -10.99 -6.84
N LEU A 569 -32.90 -10.29 -7.00
CA LEU A 569 -31.88 -10.61 -7.99
C LEU A 569 -31.22 -11.97 -7.71
N GLU A 570 -30.85 -12.25 -6.47
CA GLU A 570 -30.31 -13.56 -6.07
C GLU A 570 -31.28 -14.71 -6.38
N LYS A 571 -32.57 -14.52 -6.05
CA LYS A 571 -33.62 -15.49 -6.35
C LYS A 571 -33.75 -15.75 -7.86
N SER A 572 -33.66 -14.70 -8.66
CA SER A 572 -33.72 -14.80 -10.12
C SER A 572 -32.50 -15.50 -10.72
N ILE A 573 -31.29 -15.25 -10.20
CA ILE A 573 -30.06 -15.95 -10.59
C ILE A 573 -30.14 -17.43 -10.23
N LEU A 574 -30.56 -17.77 -9.01
CA LEU A 574 -30.74 -19.17 -8.60
C LEU A 574 -31.81 -19.87 -9.42
N GLY A 575 -32.82 -19.15 -9.92
CA GLY A 575 -33.86 -19.63 -10.80
C GLY A 575 -33.42 -20.00 -12.22
N LEU A 576 -32.21 -19.61 -12.67
CA LEU A 576 -31.66 -19.93 -13.99
C LEU A 576 -31.55 -21.42 -14.18
N LYS A 577 -30.95 -22.16 -13.25
CA LYS A 577 -30.80 -23.61 -13.29
C LYS A 577 -32.15 -24.32 -13.29
N LEU A 578 -33.07 -23.88 -12.43
CA LEU A 578 -34.42 -24.48 -12.35
C LEU A 578 -35.19 -24.36 -13.69
N ARG A 579 -35.09 -23.22 -14.36
CA ARG A 579 -35.75 -23.00 -15.66
C ARG A 579 -35.15 -23.84 -16.76
N MET A 580 -33.85 -24.05 -16.75
CA MET A 580 -33.18 -24.98 -17.66
C MET A 580 -33.62 -26.42 -17.41
N ASP A 581 -33.67 -26.87 -16.15
CA ASP A 581 -34.09 -28.22 -15.76
C ASP A 581 -35.53 -28.54 -16.18
N ILE A 582 -36.41 -27.53 -16.17
CA ILE A 582 -37.82 -27.68 -16.61
C ILE A 582 -37.95 -27.63 -18.14
N GLY A 583 -36.93 -27.16 -18.88
CA GLY A 583 -36.92 -27.07 -20.35
C GLY A 583 -37.90 -26.05 -20.95
N ASN A 584 -38.38 -25.09 -20.16
CA ASN A 584 -39.46 -24.14 -20.57
C ASN A 584 -39.07 -23.20 -21.72
N LEU A 585 -37.76 -23.04 -22.01
CA LEU A 585 -37.27 -22.13 -23.06
C LEU A 585 -36.80 -22.89 -24.32
N GLY A 586 -36.87 -24.20 -24.32
CA GLY A 586 -36.36 -25.07 -25.40
C GLY A 586 -34.85 -25.34 -25.28
N SER A 587 -34.30 -26.05 -26.26
CA SER A 587 -32.90 -26.52 -26.23
C SER A 587 -31.96 -25.80 -27.22
N GLY A 588 -32.51 -25.05 -28.18
CA GLY A 588 -31.73 -24.30 -29.17
C GLY A 588 -31.30 -22.93 -28.64
N THR A 589 -30.60 -22.16 -29.46
CA THR A 589 -30.10 -20.82 -29.14
C THR A 589 -30.70 -19.78 -30.09
N ASP A 590 -31.42 -18.79 -29.54
CA ASP A 590 -31.98 -17.65 -30.28
C ASP A 590 -31.64 -16.34 -29.51
N MET A 591 -30.51 -15.74 -29.87
CA MET A 591 -30.01 -14.52 -29.24
C MET A 591 -30.84 -13.28 -29.63
N SER A 592 -31.54 -13.34 -30.76
CA SER A 592 -32.33 -12.17 -31.23
C SER A 592 -33.44 -11.83 -30.26
N LYS A 593 -34.17 -12.79 -29.74
CA LYS A 593 -35.22 -12.58 -28.75
C LYS A 593 -34.70 -12.09 -27.42
N ALA A 594 -33.52 -12.55 -27.01
CA ALA A 594 -32.88 -12.09 -25.79
C ALA A 594 -32.46 -10.62 -25.92
N ILE A 595 -31.82 -10.24 -27.03
CA ILE A 595 -31.40 -8.85 -27.32
C ILE A 595 -32.62 -7.94 -27.38
N GLU A 596 -33.73 -8.36 -28.03
CA GLU A 596 -34.97 -7.60 -28.08
C GLU A 596 -35.51 -7.30 -26.67
N LEU A 597 -35.63 -8.32 -25.81
CA LEU A 597 -36.05 -8.13 -24.42
C LEU A 597 -35.06 -7.24 -23.63
N GLY A 598 -33.75 -7.37 -23.86
CA GLY A 598 -32.72 -6.51 -23.26
C GLY A 598 -32.90 -5.04 -23.64
N ILE A 599 -33.17 -4.77 -24.91
CA ILE A 599 -33.51 -3.44 -25.40
C ILE A 599 -34.79 -2.90 -24.72
N ASP A 600 -35.82 -3.74 -24.63
CA ASP A 600 -37.13 -3.31 -24.08
C ASP A 600 -37.03 -2.91 -22.61
N ILE A 601 -36.32 -3.67 -21.79
CA ILE A 601 -36.15 -3.32 -20.36
C ILE A 601 -35.26 -2.08 -20.15
N LEU A 602 -34.37 -1.76 -21.10
CA LEU A 602 -33.46 -0.61 -21.04
C LEU A 602 -33.97 0.63 -21.77
N ARG A 603 -34.91 0.48 -22.71
CA ARG A 603 -35.34 1.52 -23.67
C ARG A 603 -35.65 2.86 -23.00
N TYR A 604 -36.36 2.85 -21.90
CA TYR A 604 -36.83 4.03 -21.19
C TYR A 604 -35.99 4.44 -19.99
N SER A 605 -34.81 3.79 -19.81
CA SER A 605 -33.88 4.20 -18.78
C SER A 605 -33.24 5.55 -19.13
N GLY A 606 -33.22 6.46 -18.16
CA GLY A 606 -32.44 7.70 -18.20
C GLY A 606 -30.99 7.56 -17.79
N ASN A 607 -30.59 6.34 -17.40
CA ASN A 607 -29.23 6.02 -16.95
C ASN A 607 -28.38 5.49 -18.12
N LYS A 608 -27.09 5.33 -17.92
CA LYS A 608 -26.23 4.56 -18.83
C LYS A 608 -26.78 3.14 -19.00
N LYS A 609 -26.87 2.66 -20.24
CA LYS A 609 -27.56 1.41 -20.61
C LYS A 609 -26.56 0.39 -21.12
N VAL A 610 -26.57 -0.81 -20.55
CA VAL A 610 -25.64 -1.88 -20.88
C VAL A 610 -26.34 -3.20 -21.06
N ILE A 611 -26.03 -3.94 -22.12
CA ILE A 611 -26.39 -5.35 -22.31
C ILE A 611 -25.12 -6.19 -22.14
N ILE A 612 -25.18 -7.22 -21.30
CA ILE A 612 -24.12 -8.24 -21.17
C ILE A 612 -24.72 -9.58 -21.62
N LEU A 613 -24.26 -10.10 -22.76
CA LEU A 613 -24.67 -11.39 -23.33
C LEU A 613 -23.64 -12.46 -22.95
N VAL A 614 -24.09 -13.57 -22.36
CA VAL A 614 -23.26 -14.74 -22.03
C VAL A 614 -23.81 -15.94 -22.77
N THR A 615 -22.98 -16.62 -23.59
CA THR A 615 -23.36 -17.78 -24.37
C THR A 615 -22.17 -18.72 -24.62
N ASP A 616 -22.47 -20.05 -24.76
CA ASP A 616 -21.50 -21.06 -25.20
C ASP A 616 -21.86 -21.64 -26.57
N GLY A 617 -22.96 -21.17 -27.19
CA GLY A 617 -23.53 -21.72 -28.42
C GLY A 617 -23.41 -20.80 -29.64
N GLU A 618 -23.74 -21.38 -30.79
CA GLU A 618 -24.02 -20.61 -31.99
C GLU A 618 -25.52 -20.31 -32.08
N ASP A 619 -25.82 -19.09 -32.45
CA ASP A 619 -27.16 -18.65 -32.79
C ASP A 619 -27.69 -19.38 -34.01
N SER A 620 -28.98 -19.62 -34.06
CA SER A 620 -29.60 -20.29 -35.22
C SER A 620 -29.40 -19.48 -36.52
N SER A 621 -29.31 -20.14 -37.65
CA SER A 621 -29.16 -19.49 -38.96
C SER A 621 -30.26 -18.45 -39.27
N HIS A 622 -31.46 -18.65 -38.71
CA HIS A 622 -32.60 -17.77 -38.90
C HIS A 622 -32.56 -16.54 -37.98
N SER A 623 -31.99 -16.65 -36.76
CA SER A 623 -31.92 -15.56 -35.78
C SER A 623 -30.71 -14.65 -35.97
N LYS A 624 -29.61 -15.16 -36.53
CA LYS A 624 -28.39 -14.35 -36.78
C LYS A 624 -28.60 -12.97 -37.47
N PRO A 625 -29.34 -12.88 -38.58
CA PRO A 625 -29.60 -11.59 -39.22
C PRO A 625 -30.40 -10.62 -38.34
N LEU A 626 -31.38 -11.15 -37.61
CA LEU A 626 -32.20 -10.33 -36.72
C LEU A 626 -31.43 -9.88 -35.51
N ALA A 627 -30.61 -10.72 -34.91
CA ALA A 627 -29.76 -10.36 -33.80
C ALA A 627 -28.74 -9.24 -34.14
N ARG A 628 -28.14 -9.31 -35.37
CA ARG A 628 -27.30 -8.21 -35.89
C ARG A 628 -28.06 -6.88 -36.02
N LYS A 629 -29.29 -6.95 -36.56
CA LYS A 629 -30.17 -5.77 -36.71
C LYS A 629 -30.49 -5.18 -35.35
N LEU A 630 -30.88 -6.00 -34.37
CA LEU A 630 -31.21 -5.56 -33.01
C LEU A 630 -29.97 -5.02 -32.27
N ALA A 631 -28.81 -5.61 -32.43
CA ALA A 631 -27.58 -5.08 -31.88
C ALA A 631 -27.23 -3.68 -32.44
N SER A 632 -27.51 -3.45 -33.75
CA SER A 632 -27.39 -2.15 -34.37
C SER A 632 -28.45 -1.15 -33.85
N GLU A 633 -29.65 -1.59 -33.57
CA GLU A 633 -30.70 -0.78 -32.95
C GLU A 633 -30.36 -0.42 -31.52
N ALA A 634 -29.85 -1.34 -30.71
CA ALA A 634 -29.37 -1.09 -29.36
C ALA A 634 -28.36 0.05 -29.34
N ARG A 635 -27.36 0.04 -30.25
CA ARG A 635 -26.36 1.12 -30.36
C ARG A 635 -27.00 2.47 -30.69
N LYS A 636 -27.98 2.52 -31.59
CA LYS A 636 -28.70 3.78 -31.92
C LYS A 636 -29.46 4.33 -30.71
N LEU A 637 -29.88 3.48 -29.79
CA LEU A 637 -30.54 3.84 -28.53
C LEU A 637 -29.54 4.16 -27.38
N GLY A 638 -28.24 4.21 -27.69
CA GLY A 638 -27.18 4.46 -26.70
C GLY A 638 -26.97 3.30 -25.74
N ILE A 639 -27.30 2.05 -26.13
CA ILE A 639 -27.09 0.87 -25.32
C ILE A 639 -25.76 0.24 -25.71
N GLU A 640 -24.81 0.18 -24.77
CA GLU A 640 -23.55 -0.54 -24.95
C GLU A 640 -23.76 -2.04 -24.84
N MET A 641 -23.20 -2.80 -25.78
CA MET A 641 -23.36 -4.25 -25.80
C MET A 641 -22.03 -4.95 -25.58
N TYR A 642 -21.96 -5.81 -24.55
CA TYR A 642 -20.86 -6.71 -24.23
C TYR A 642 -21.26 -8.14 -24.55
N ALA A 643 -20.33 -8.93 -25.10
CA ALA A 643 -20.56 -10.35 -25.38
C ALA A 643 -19.45 -11.19 -24.75
N ILE A 644 -19.83 -12.22 -24.01
CA ILE A 644 -18.95 -13.17 -23.37
C ILE A 644 -19.25 -14.54 -23.99
N GLY A 645 -18.32 -15.01 -24.83
CA GLY A 645 -18.38 -16.35 -25.41
C GLY A 645 -17.64 -17.33 -24.52
N VAL A 646 -18.27 -18.46 -24.19
CA VAL A 646 -17.67 -19.59 -23.50
C VAL A 646 -17.27 -20.65 -24.53
N GLU A 647 -16.49 -21.65 -24.14
CA GLU A 647 -16.05 -22.77 -25.01
C GLU A 647 -17.11 -23.22 -26.01
N GLY A 648 -16.81 -23.13 -27.31
CA GLY A 648 -17.73 -23.50 -28.42
C GLY A 648 -18.44 -22.30 -29.07
N ALA A 649 -18.45 -21.12 -28.45
CA ALA A 649 -19.09 -19.94 -29.01
C ALA A 649 -18.39 -19.43 -30.28
N ASN A 650 -19.18 -18.93 -31.25
CA ASN A 650 -18.67 -18.39 -32.50
C ASN A 650 -18.04 -16.98 -32.30
N ARG A 651 -16.72 -16.96 -32.27
CA ARG A 651 -15.91 -15.73 -31.99
C ARG A 651 -16.23 -14.60 -32.96
N SER A 652 -16.27 -14.85 -34.26
CA SER A 652 -16.45 -13.76 -35.23
C SER A 652 -17.87 -13.20 -35.16
N TYR A 653 -18.87 -14.03 -34.94
CA TYR A 653 -20.24 -13.59 -34.81
C TYR A 653 -20.49 -12.75 -33.55
N LEU A 654 -20.00 -13.19 -32.40
CA LEU A 654 -20.13 -12.39 -31.17
C LEU A 654 -19.40 -11.05 -31.24
N LYS A 655 -18.25 -11.00 -31.90
CA LYS A 655 -17.52 -9.77 -32.16
C LYS A 655 -18.33 -8.79 -33.02
N GLU A 656 -19.06 -9.27 -34.01
CA GLU A 656 -19.96 -8.45 -34.85
C GLU A 656 -21.10 -7.81 -34.04
N LEU A 657 -21.63 -8.52 -33.04
CA LEU A 657 -22.70 -8.02 -32.18
C LEU A 657 -22.25 -6.85 -31.29
N THR A 658 -20.99 -6.83 -30.84
CA THR A 658 -20.46 -5.80 -29.95
C THR A 658 -19.91 -4.58 -30.68
N ASP A 659 -19.56 -4.70 -31.97
CA ASP A 659 -18.94 -3.65 -32.80
C ASP A 659 -17.63 -3.07 -32.21
N SER A 660 -17.00 -3.79 -31.29
CA SER A 660 -15.76 -3.39 -30.64
C SER A 660 -15.00 -4.60 -30.12
N ASN A 661 -13.67 -4.58 -30.28
CA ASN A 661 -12.82 -5.62 -29.70
C ASN A 661 -12.81 -5.58 -28.16
N ASP A 662 -13.03 -4.40 -27.58
CA ASP A 662 -12.95 -4.16 -26.15
C ASP A 662 -14.18 -4.61 -25.38
N ARG A 663 -15.27 -4.90 -26.10
CA ARG A 663 -16.56 -5.34 -25.51
C ARG A 663 -16.84 -6.81 -25.77
N PHE A 664 -15.84 -7.54 -26.28
CA PHE A 664 -15.95 -8.95 -26.60
C PHE A 664 -14.90 -9.78 -25.84
N PHE A 665 -15.37 -10.83 -25.14
CA PHE A 665 -14.54 -11.73 -24.34
C PHE A 665 -14.74 -13.17 -24.79
N MET A 666 -13.63 -13.92 -24.97
CA MET A 666 -13.69 -15.39 -25.15
C MET A 666 -13.05 -16.05 -23.95
N LEU A 667 -13.82 -16.90 -23.28
CA LEU A 667 -13.37 -17.66 -22.12
C LEU A 667 -12.97 -19.07 -22.56
N ASN A 668 -11.78 -19.50 -22.14
CA ASN A 668 -11.35 -20.88 -22.32
C ASN A 668 -12.04 -21.83 -21.33
N ASN A 669 -12.59 -21.28 -20.23
CA ASN A 669 -13.32 -22.00 -19.21
C ASN A 669 -14.35 -21.08 -18.55
N ILE A 670 -15.56 -21.59 -18.30
CA ILE A 670 -16.65 -20.86 -17.64
C ILE A 670 -16.27 -20.29 -16.26
N ASN A 671 -15.30 -20.89 -15.56
CA ASN A 671 -14.81 -20.39 -14.26
C ASN A 671 -14.23 -18.98 -14.34
N GLN A 672 -13.82 -18.50 -15.53
CA GLN A 672 -13.31 -17.15 -15.77
C GLN A 672 -14.42 -16.08 -15.81
N LEU A 673 -15.70 -16.50 -15.82
CA LEU A 673 -16.85 -15.60 -15.98
C LEU A 673 -16.95 -14.57 -14.85
N GLN A 674 -16.64 -14.95 -13.62
CA GLN A 674 -16.66 -14.04 -12.48
C GLN A 674 -15.66 -12.87 -12.63
N GLU A 675 -14.42 -13.16 -13.01
CA GLU A 675 -13.40 -12.12 -13.24
C GLU A 675 -13.75 -11.25 -14.46
N THR A 676 -14.38 -11.84 -15.46
CA THR A 676 -14.85 -11.08 -16.63
C THR A 676 -15.96 -10.10 -16.24
N PHE A 677 -16.93 -10.52 -15.41
CA PHE A 677 -17.93 -9.62 -14.87
C PHE A 677 -17.29 -8.48 -14.06
N LYS A 678 -16.35 -8.80 -13.19
CA LYS A 678 -15.61 -7.78 -12.41
C LYS A 678 -14.92 -6.78 -13.34
N THR A 679 -14.27 -7.26 -14.39
CA THR A 679 -13.60 -6.42 -15.38
C THR A 679 -14.58 -5.48 -16.10
N ILE A 680 -15.73 -5.99 -16.58
CA ILE A 680 -16.75 -5.18 -17.25
C ILE A 680 -17.31 -4.12 -16.30
N ILE A 681 -17.75 -4.54 -15.10
CA ILE A 681 -18.40 -3.63 -14.14
C ILE A 681 -17.43 -2.55 -13.64
N ASN A 682 -16.17 -2.89 -13.38
CA ASN A 682 -15.17 -1.90 -13.03
C ASN A 682 -14.93 -0.91 -14.19
N GLY A 683 -14.84 -1.39 -15.43
CA GLY A 683 -14.77 -0.52 -16.60
C GLY A 683 -15.98 0.41 -16.77
N LEU A 684 -17.18 0.00 -16.33
CA LEU A 684 -18.39 0.83 -16.35
C LEU A 684 -18.44 1.88 -15.23
N LYS A 685 -17.79 1.64 -14.10
CA LYS A 685 -17.73 2.58 -12.96
C LYS A 685 -16.93 3.83 -13.29
N TYR A 686 -15.97 3.71 -14.19
CA TYR A 686 -15.00 4.75 -14.50
C TYR A 686 -15.20 5.42 -15.88
N ARG A 687 -16.29 5.05 -16.60
CA ARG A 687 -16.65 5.64 -17.92
C ARG A 687 -17.87 6.55 -17.83
#